data_30f40d0d2dbaff0c7361a30c01e8dbdb
#
_entry.id   30f40d0d2dbaff0c7361a30c01e8dbdb
#
_cell.length_a   1.000
_cell.length_b   1.000
_cell.length_c   1.000
_cell.angle_alpha   90.00
_cell.angle_beta   90.00
_cell.angle_gamma   90.00
#
_symmetry.space_group_name_H-M   'P 1'
#
loop_
_entity.id
_entity.type
_entity.pdbx_description
1 polymer ?
#
loop_
_entity_poly.entity_id
_entity_poly.type
_entity_poly.pdbx_seq_one_letter_code
_entity_poly.pdbx_strand_id
1 'polypeptide(L)'
;MQVLWRNARWFGLAAGLVVALHAAAQEPAPPTPAQTQFDFANGLFHRGFFTEAITEYDRFLADYPDAAERPAAWYRLGEAAYAARQFDKARQAFDQTLAAPPDDAVRLRASAGLGETLYQIGEFAAAVETLAPLLGEGVDPALKARALYHSAMAHRQKGDTAAAIPLLKALVDGLPGEPLAPFAKMQLGFAYQAAGDLENAAAVLTDAANTAEDPALRAECRFQAAETYARLGWHSSALGAYEQFRTDFPDSALREQADFGYAWSLYHEKRDEEALNAAVAFEAAYPASTRLAPMAYLRANLLSRLARHDEALALYSAIPTQWPDSEYVERAQYKIAWTHYLKSDHEAARTAINAFLQARPDSAFAGDAGYLLGLLQVAAGDYEGAQAQFLKVVEQYPNNEFAPEALYRAAECQAQLGLSGAAAQTFERFAGAYAAHPLTTDARLRAADEFFRAGTFDKALAQYDAALAAATEPAVRENLLYRAALALHNQKDAAGSVSRFQQLMTDFPETTHRAEARCRIGEHMLASQNDAVKAITEFEAALEAAGETEWKARALRGLALARYETKDFAGASELFLQLAEQPGAPALGEQAYTWTGEYFFEAKEWAKAARMYEAMLRALPAYPNPERVLFRIAECAEHGGDGEEVLPRLQAVVDAAPDSSVALEARYRMARIHEAKGRVDEAIALYDAASQANSGDIAARSRFRLGEIHEGRGEFEAAARSFMQVAILYLHEELSSKALLRAGAAYEQTGSTAPARKAYEELLRDFAESPEAAPAQEALARLNGG
;
A
#
# COMPACT_ATOMS: atom_id res chain seq x y z
N MET A 1 -50.78 22.92 -3.07
CA MET A 1 -52.06 22.97 -3.77
C MET A 1 -53.04 24.09 -3.30
N GLN A 2 -52.91 24.66 -2.11
CA GLN A 2 -53.74 25.75 -1.65
C GLN A 2 -53.31 27.17 -2.10
N VAL A 3 -52.10 27.36 -2.58
CA VAL A 3 -51.53 28.68 -2.96
C VAL A 3 -51.92 29.16 -4.37
N LEU A 4 -52.38 28.29 -5.23
CA LEU A 4 -52.69 28.61 -6.64
C LEU A 4 -54.02 29.41 -6.83
N TRP A 5 -54.83 29.61 -5.80
CA TRP A 5 -56.18 30.22 -5.90
C TRP A 5 -56.31 31.66 -5.45
N ARG A 6 -55.25 32.27 -4.91
CA ARG A 6 -55.36 33.66 -4.44
C ARG A 6 -55.22 34.77 -5.51
N ASN A 7 -54.77 34.41 -6.70
CA ASN A 7 -54.49 35.38 -7.78
C ASN A 7 -55.44 35.33 -8.98
N ALA A 8 -56.67 34.82 -8.81
CA ALA A 8 -57.71 34.91 -9.88
C ALA A 8 -58.26 36.36 -10.11
N ARG A 9 -57.43 37.38 -9.89
CA ARG A 9 -57.81 38.79 -10.12
C ARG A 9 -57.31 39.39 -11.43
N TRP A 10 -56.76 38.58 -12.34
CA TRP A 10 -56.21 39.09 -13.62
C TRP A 10 -57.00 38.63 -14.85
N PHE A 11 -58.34 38.76 -14.82
CA PHE A 11 -59.15 38.74 -16.01
C PHE A 11 -59.91 40.06 -16.10
N GLY A 12 -59.32 41.02 -16.80
CA GLY A 12 -60.02 42.23 -17.12
C GLY A 12 -59.11 43.44 -17.33
N LEU A 13 -58.50 43.58 -18.44
CA LEU A 13 -58.15 44.86 -19.10
C LEU A 13 -57.68 44.60 -20.53
N ALA A 14 -58.62 44.49 -21.46
CA ALA A 14 -58.45 44.89 -22.82
C ALA A 14 -59.61 45.83 -23.17
N ALA A 15 -59.43 47.07 -22.76
CA ALA A 15 -60.37 48.12 -23.12
C ALA A 15 -60.04 48.65 -24.50
N GLY A 16 -60.95 48.51 -25.38
CA GLY A 16 -60.93 48.99 -26.80
C GLY A 16 -60.67 50.45 -26.95
N LEU A 17 -59.85 50.75 -27.96
CA LEU A 17 -59.77 52.10 -28.59
C LEU A 17 -60.99 52.32 -29.49
N VAL A 18 -61.84 53.19 -29.03
CA VAL A 18 -63.00 53.64 -29.88
C VAL A 18 -62.50 54.69 -30.87
N VAL A 19 -62.50 54.37 -32.13
CA VAL A 19 -62.43 55.34 -33.21
C VAL A 19 -63.89 55.62 -33.65
N ALA A 20 -64.38 56.82 -33.35
CA ALA A 20 -65.70 57.28 -33.78
C ALA A 20 -65.66 57.60 -35.28
N LEU A 21 -66.32 56.80 -36.07
CA LEU A 21 -66.79 57.20 -37.39
C LEU A 21 -68.33 57.35 -37.32
N HIS A 22 -68.81 58.59 -37.52
CA HIS A 22 -70.25 58.88 -37.67
C HIS A 22 -70.79 58.24 -39.00
N ALA A 23 -71.46 57.12 -38.87
CA ALA A 23 -72.45 56.63 -39.81
C ALA A 23 -73.81 56.62 -39.06
N ALA A 24 -74.85 57.09 -39.72
CA ALA A 24 -76.18 57.24 -39.15
C ALA A 24 -76.63 56.03 -38.34
N ALA A 25 -76.70 56.22 -37.01
CA ALA A 25 -77.19 55.21 -36.08
C ALA A 25 -78.68 55.02 -36.32
N GLN A 26 -79.06 53.88 -36.88
CA GLN A 26 -80.33 53.28 -36.51
C GLN A 26 -80.18 52.91 -34.99
N GLU A 27 -81.10 53.44 -34.18
CA GLU A 27 -81.17 52.97 -32.82
C GLU A 27 -81.23 51.46 -32.80
N PRO A 28 -80.37 50.80 -32.03
CA PRO A 28 -80.39 49.32 -31.94
C PRO A 28 -81.80 48.93 -31.47
N ALA A 29 -82.42 47.97 -32.13
CA ALA A 29 -83.67 47.40 -31.67
C ALA A 29 -83.53 47.01 -30.16
N PRO A 30 -84.59 47.28 -29.38
CA PRO A 30 -84.53 46.94 -27.97
C PRO A 30 -84.15 45.46 -27.79
N PRO A 31 -83.26 45.15 -26.82
CA PRO A 31 -82.80 43.79 -26.65
C PRO A 31 -83.98 42.83 -26.47
N THR A 32 -83.94 41.68 -27.12
CA THR A 32 -84.94 40.62 -26.92
C THR A 32 -84.95 40.12 -25.45
N PRO A 33 -86.02 39.54 -24.94
CA PRO A 33 -86.05 38.96 -23.65
C PRO A 33 -84.91 37.93 -23.41
N ALA A 34 -84.62 37.16 -24.50
CA ALA A 34 -83.46 36.21 -24.48
C ALA A 34 -82.14 36.94 -24.30
N GLN A 35 -81.88 37.99 -25.07
CA GLN A 35 -80.65 38.78 -24.98
C GLN A 35 -80.52 39.47 -23.62
N THR A 36 -81.63 40.02 -23.08
CA THR A 36 -81.60 40.62 -21.71
C THR A 36 -81.22 39.66 -20.65
N GLN A 37 -81.73 38.41 -20.65
CA GLN A 37 -81.36 37.36 -19.69
C GLN A 37 -79.96 36.88 -19.91
N PHE A 38 -79.51 36.69 -21.15
CA PHE A 38 -78.12 36.30 -21.40
C PHE A 38 -77.13 37.37 -20.90
N ASP A 39 -77.40 38.66 -21.20
CA ASP A 39 -76.60 39.78 -20.74
C ASP A 39 -76.58 39.90 -19.18
N PHE A 40 -77.71 39.59 -18.52
CA PHE A 40 -77.77 39.55 -17.06
C PHE A 40 -76.85 38.41 -16.51
N ALA A 41 -76.93 37.22 -17.09
CA ALA A 41 -76.05 36.09 -16.70
C ALA A 41 -74.58 36.42 -16.93
N ASN A 42 -74.23 37.07 -18.08
CA ASN A 42 -72.89 37.58 -18.34
C ASN A 42 -72.45 38.62 -17.32
N GLY A 43 -73.35 39.50 -16.92
CA GLY A 43 -73.10 40.53 -15.87
C GLY A 43 -72.74 39.88 -14.51
N LEU A 44 -73.39 38.82 -14.13
CA LEU A 44 -73.12 38.05 -12.92
C LEU A 44 -71.74 37.36 -13.03
N PHE A 45 -71.47 36.69 -14.18
CA PHE A 45 -70.19 36.03 -14.44
C PHE A 45 -69.00 36.98 -14.33
N HIS A 46 -69.07 38.16 -14.98
CA HIS A 46 -67.99 39.16 -14.94
C HIS A 46 -67.76 39.79 -13.56
N ARG A 47 -68.75 39.73 -12.69
CA ARG A 47 -68.64 40.19 -11.31
C ARG A 47 -68.17 39.07 -10.35
N GLY A 48 -67.97 37.85 -10.86
CA GLY A 48 -67.51 36.70 -10.07
C GLY A 48 -68.62 35.97 -9.29
N PHE A 49 -69.89 36.25 -9.57
CA PHE A 49 -71.06 35.55 -8.98
C PHE A 49 -71.34 34.29 -9.81
N PHE A 50 -70.38 33.34 -9.79
CA PHE A 50 -70.40 32.18 -10.70
C PHE A 50 -71.60 31.26 -10.46
N THR A 51 -72.03 31.04 -9.21
CA THR A 51 -73.15 30.16 -8.87
C THR A 51 -74.48 30.74 -9.37
N GLU A 52 -74.65 32.03 -9.20
CA GLU A 52 -75.81 32.76 -9.69
C GLU A 52 -75.81 32.83 -11.23
N ALA A 53 -74.64 33.06 -11.83
CA ALA A 53 -74.48 33.04 -13.29
C ALA A 53 -74.86 31.69 -13.87
N ILE A 54 -74.46 30.57 -13.26
CA ILE A 54 -74.82 29.21 -13.66
C ILE A 54 -76.36 29.07 -13.66
N THR A 55 -77.02 29.51 -12.62
CA THR A 55 -78.46 29.42 -12.50
C THR A 55 -79.15 30.19 -13.62
N GLU A 56 -78.71 31.39 -13.94
CA GLU A 56 -79.30 32.20 -14.99
C GLU A 56 -78.95 31.70 -16.41
N TYR A 57 -77.77 31.12 -16.63
CA TYR A 57 -77.46 30.44 -17.88
C TYR A 57 -78.31 29.17 -18.09
N ASP A 58 -78.49 28.34 -17.04
CA ASP A 58 -79.40 27.18 -17.08
C ASP A 58 -80.83 27.59 -17.44
N ARG A 59 -81.31 28.64 -16.82
CA ARG A 59 -82.64 29.18 -17.11
C ARG A 59 -82.75 29.72 -18.54
N PHE A 60 -81.75 30.49 -18.97
CA PHE A 60 -81.67 30.96 -20.34
C PHE A 60 -81.74 29.81 -21.39
N LEU A 61 -80.91 28.77 -21.13
CA LEU A 61 -80.85 27.61 -22.02
C LEU A 61 -82.17 26.80 -22.08
N ALA A 62 -82.94 26.82 -20.96
CA ALA A 62 -84.27 26.16 -20.88
C ALA A 62 -85.37 27.01 -21.51
N ASP A 63 -85.42 28.33 -21.24
CA ASP A 63 -86.49 29.21 -21.64
C ASP A 63 -86.39 29.66 -23.12
N TYR A 64 -85.11 29.66 -23.67
CA TYR A 64 -84.85 30.15 -25.06
C TYR A 64 -84.10 29.15 -25.89
N PRO A 65 -84.67 27.97 -26.21
CA PRO A 65 -83.97 26.88 -26.91
C PRO A 65 -83.49 27.24 -28.31
N ASP A 66 -84.15 28.22 -28.99
CA ASP A 66 -83.85 28.63 -30.36
C ASP A 66 -83.09 29.98 -30.45
N ALA A 67 -82.62 30.52 -29.27
CA ALA A 67 -81.93 31.81 -29.28
C ALA A 67 -80.59 31.74 -29.97
N ALA A 68 -80.24 32.83 -30.71
CA ALA A 68 -78.93 32.90 -31.41
C ALA A 68 -77.73 32.86 -30.42
N GLU A 69 -77.94 33.32 -29.20
CA GLU A 69 -76.92 33.33 -28.09
C GLU A 69 -76.72 31.98 -27.47
N ARG A 70 -77.52 30.98 -27.73
CA ARG A 70 -77.46 29.62 -27.11
C ARG A 70 -76.09 28.97 -27.15
N PRO A 71 -75.38 28.93 -28.26
CA PRO A 71 -74.03 28.36 -28.25
C PRO A 71 -73.06 29.14 -27.41
N ALA A 72 -73.15 30.45 -27.34
CA ALA A 72 -72.33 31.30 -26.46
C ALA A 72 -72.71 31.10 -24.97
N ALA A 73 -73.99 30.86 -24.66
CA ALA A 73 -74.47 30.58 -23.33
C ALA A 73 -73.94 29.25 -22.76
N TRP A 74 -73.89 28.20 -23.60
CA TRP A 74 -73.21 26.93 -23.21
C TRP A 74 -71.74 27.13 -22.89
N TYR A 75 -71.00 27.87 -23.71
CA TYR A 75 -69.60 28.16 -23.46
C TYR A 75 -69.41 28.92 -22.14
N ARG A 76 -70.25 30.02 -21.92
CA ARG A 76 -70.20 30.80 -20.67
C ARG A 76 -70.62 30.01 -19.43
N LEU A 77 -71.59 29.12 -19.56
CA LEU A 77 -71.97 28.18 -18.52
C LEU A 77 -70.81 27.27 -18.14
N GLY A 78 -70.08 26.76 -19.13
CA GLY A 78 -68.88 25.96 -18.92
C GLY A 78 -67.81 26.70 -18.14
N GLU A 79 -67.51 27.97 -18.51
CA GLU A 79 -66.54 28.80 -17.79
C GLU A 79 -67.00 29.10 -16.34
N ALA A 80 -68.29 29.44 -16.13
CA ALA A 80 -68.86 29.70 -14.83
C ALA A 80 -68.83 28.44 -13.93
N ALA A 81 -69.21 27.30 -14.46
CA ALA A 81 -69.20 26.02 -13.78
C ALA A 81 -67.75 25.58 -13.39
N TYR A 82 -66.81 25.79 -14.29
CA TYR A 82 -65.39 25.52 -14.01
C TYR A 82 -64.88 26.43 -12.85
N ALA A 83 -65.16 27.74 -12.92
CA ALA A 83 -64.81 28.70 -11.87
C ALA A 83 -65.46 28.39 -10.54
N ALA A 84 -66.72 27.91 -10.53
CA ALA A 84 -67.46 27.46 -9.36
C ALA A 84 -67.05 26.05 -8.88
N ARG A 85 -66.09 25.39 -9.56
CA ARG A 85 -65.66 24.01 -9.28
C ARG A 85 -66.74 22.93 -9.49
N GLN A 86 -67.77 23.21 -10.25
CA GLN A 86 -68.81 22.25 -10.68
C GLN A 86 -68.32 21.54 -11.97
N PHE A 87 -67.30 20.71 -11.82
CA PHE A 87 -66.57 20.16 -12.98
C PHE A 87 -67.42 19.27 -13.90
N ASP A 88 -68.34 18.46 -13.33
CA ASP A 88 -69.27 17.67 -14.15
C ASP A 88 -70.14 18.52 -15.01
N LYS A 89 -70.64 19.62 -14.47
CA LYS A 89 -71.47 20.62 -15.19
C LYS A 89 -70.62 21.37 -16.23
N ALA A 90 -69.39 21.74 -15.85
CA ALA A 90 -68.46 22.36 -16.79
C ALA A 90 -68.19 21.47 -18.00
N ARG A 91 -67.91 20.18 -17.78
CA ARG A 91 -67.77 19.18 -18.84
C ARG A 91 -68.98 19.16 -19.78
N GLN A 92 -70.16 18.95 -19.20
CA GLN A 92 -71.39 18.89 -19.98
C GLN A 92 -71.57 20.17 -20.84
N ALA A 93 -71.33 21.34 -20.27
CA ALA A 93 -71.48 22.62 -20.94
C ALA A 93 -70.47 22.81 -22.07
N PHE A 94 -69.18 22.42 -21.85
CA PHE A 94 -68.19 22.49 -22.90
C PHE A 94 -68.41 21.44 -24.01
N ASP A 95 -68.91 20.25 -23.66
CA ASP A 95 -69.29 19.22 -24.63
C ASP A 95 -70.41 19.76 -25.57
N GLN A 96 -71.42 20.42 -25.00
CA GLN A 96 -72.50 21.06 -25.77
C GLN A 96 -71.98 22.22 -26.65
N THR A 97 -71.01 22.97 -26.11
CA THR A 97 -70.36 24.04 -26.91
C THR A 97 -69.61 23.47 -28.13
N LEU A 98 -68.89 22.37 -27.93
CA LEU A 98 -68.10 21.71 -28.98
C LEU A 98 -68.97 20.99 -30.02
N ALA A 99 -70.17 20.54 -29.64
CA ALA A 99 -71.15 19.96 -30.59
C ALA A 99 -71.65 21.00 -31.63
N ALA A 100 -71.72 22.26 -31.23
CA ALA A 100 -72.19 23.37 -32.11
C ALA A 100 -71.46 24.67 -31.74
N PRO A 101 -70.18 24.85 -32.00
CA PRO A 101 -69.42 26.05 -31.62
C PRO A 101 -69.87 27.25 -32.47
N PRO A 102 -69.97 28.44 -31.86
CA PRO A 102 -70.34 29.68 -32.58
C PRO A 102 -69.35 30.08 -33.65
N ASP A 103 -68.09 29.90 -33.36
CA ASP A 103 -66.91 30.12 -34.23
C ASP A 103 -65.69 29.28 -33.80
N ASP A 104 -64.64 29.33 -34.60
CA ASP A 104 -63.42 28.60 -34.36
C ASP A 104 -62.72 29.10 -33.10
N ALA A 105 -62.79 30.37 -32.76
CA ALA A 105 -62.15 30.90 -31.54
C ALA A 105 -62.86 30.39 -30.28
N VAL A 106 -64.17 30.29 -30.29
CA VAL A 106 -64.93 29.70 -29.15
C VAL A 106 -64.68 28.18 -29.09
N ARG A 107 -64.61 27.50 -30.24
CA ARG A 107 -64.26 26.08 -30.30
C ARG A 107 -62.93 25.79 -29.60
N LEU A 108 -61.87 26.53 -29.96
CA LEU A 108 -60.55 26.35 -29.32
C LEU A 108 -60.58 26.66 -27.81
N ARG A 109 -61.27 27.72 -27.40
CA ARG A 109 -61.43 28.07 -25.95
C ARG A 109 -62.23 27.00 -25.20
N ALA A 110 -63.28 26.47 -25.78
CA ALA A 110 -64.05 25.39 -25.19
C ALA A 110 -63.26 24.09 -25.06
N SER A 111 -62.45 23.77 -26.10
CA SER A 111 -61.51 22.65 -26.02
C SER A 111 -60.51 22.84 -24.87
N ALA A 112 -59.96 24.04 -24.67
CA ALA A 112 -59.07 24.31 -23.54
C ALA A 112 -59.82 24.11 -22.22
N GLY A 113 -61.03 24.71 -22.09
CA GLY A 113 -61.83 24.55 -20.87
C GLY A 113 -62.25 23.11 -20.59
N LEU A 114 -62.61 22.35 -21.61
CA LEU A 114 -62.94 20.93 -21.46
C LEU A 114 -61.69 20.13 -21.04
N GLY A 115 -60.53 20.33 -21.67
CA GLY A 115 -59.29 19.61 -21.33
C GLY A 115 -58.85 19.89 -19.90
N GLU A 116 -58.97 21.15 -19.43
CA GLU A 116 -58.70 21.52 -18.01
C GLU A 116 -59.70 20.87 -17.08
N THR A 117 -60.99 20.83 -17.48
CA THR A 117 -62.05 20.20 -16.69
C THR A 117 -61.78 18.70 -16.55
N LEU A 118 -61.45 18.02 -17.66
CA LEU A 118 -61.10 16.61 -17.69
C LEU A 118 -59.86 16.31 -16.78
N TYR A 119 -58.88 17.19 -16.78
CA TYR A 119 -57.74 17.09 -15.89
C TYR A 119 -58.20 17.17 -14.39
N GLN A 120 -59.12 18.09 -14.06
CA GLN A 120 -59.60 18.25 -12.67
C GLN A 120 -60.41 17.06 -12.18
N ILE A 121 -61.16 16.39 -13.02
CA ILE A 121 -61.93 15.17 -12.68
C ILE A 121 -61.13 13.87 -12.79
N GLY A 122 -59.84 13.95 -13.17
CA GLY A 122 -58.93 12.82 -13.23
C GLY A 122 -58.96 12.01 -14.53
N GLU A 123 -59.69 12.49 -15.57
CA GLU A 123 -59.73 11.85 -16.87
C GLU A 123 -58.54 12.29 -17.74
N PHE A 124 -57.30 11.94 -17.27
CA PHE A 124 -56.08 12.50 -17.84
C PHE A 124 -55.84 12.12 -19.31
N ALA A 125 -56.24 10.92 -19.74
CA ALA A 125 -56.08 10.52 -21.13
C ALA A 125 -56.97 11.37 -22.08
N ALA A 126 -58.25 11.56 -21.70
CA ALA A 126 -59.16 12.39 -22.44
C ALA A 126 -58.74 13.87 -22.41
N ALA A 127 -58.18 14.35 -21.30
CA ALA A 127 -57.63 15.71 -21.20
C ALA A 127 -56.51 15.93 -22.24
N VAL A 128 -55.55 15.01 -22.35
CA VAL A 128 -54.45 15.10 -23.34
C VAL A 128 -54.98 15.09 -24.76
N GLU A 129 -55.95 14.21 -25.08
CA GLU A 129 -56.54 14.11 -26.39
C GLU A 129 -57.28 15.40 -26.77
N THR A 130 -58.09 15.94 -25.87
CA THR A 130 -58.86 17.19 -26.03
C THR A 130 -57.95 18.40 -26.23
N LEU A 131 -56.82 18.46 -25.53
CA LEU A 131 -55.86 19.57 -25.61
C LEU A 131 -54.90 19.45 -26.80
N ALA A 132 -54.72 18.28 -27.42
CA ALA A 132 -53.76 18.07 -28.50
C ALA A 132 -53.90 19.03 -29.71
N PRO A 133 -55.11 19.37 -30.19
CA PRO A 133 -55.26 20.33 -31.29
C PRO A 133 -54.76 21.75 -30.95
N LEU A 134 -54.70 22.11 -29.66
CA LEU A 134 -54.24 23.42 -29.18
C LEU A 134 -52.70 23.55 -29.12
N LEU A 135 -51.99 22.49 -29.38
CA LEU A 135 -50.52 22.47 -29.37
C LEU A 135 -49.92 22.92 -30.70
N GLY A 136 -50.74 23.04 -31.75
CA GLY A 136 -50.31 23.36 -33.11
C GLY A 136 -49.80 24.80 -33.29
N GLU A 137 -49.35 25.08 -34.52
CA GLU A 137 -48.96 26.43 -34.95
C GLU A 137 -50.19 27.32 -35.19
N GLY A 138 -50.06 28.62 -34.95
CA GLY A 138 -51.13 29.59 -35.17
C GLY A 138 -52.20 29.65 -34.06
N VAL A 139 -52.10 28.82 -33.00
CA VAL A 139 -52.98 28.90 -31.84
C VAL A 139 -52.55 30.08 -30.98
N ASP A 140 -53.56 30.77 -30.40
CA ASP A 140 -53.35 31.86 -29.46
C ASP A 140 -52.36 31.46 -28.35
N PRO A 141 -51.32 32.26 -28.06
CA PRO A 141 -50.28 31.90 -27.12
C PRO A 141 -50.81 31.51 -25.73
N ALA A 142 -51.84 32.20 -25.22
CA ALA A 142 -52.41 31.90 -23.92
C ALA A 142 -53.16 30.57 -23.90
N LEU A 143 -53.90 30.23 -24.95
CA LEU A 143 -54.54 28.91 -25.11
C LEU A 143 -53.51 27.79 -25.24
N LYS A 144 -52.47 28.02 -26.06
CA LYS A 144 -51.38 27.07 -26.22
C LYS A 144 -50.60 26.82 -24.89
N ALA A 145 -50.38 27.89 -24.12
CA ALA A 145 -49.75 27.78 -22.81
C ALA A 145 -50.56 26.90 -21.84
N ARG A 146 -51.89 27.16 -21.80
CA ARG A 146 -52.82 26.35 -21.01
C ARG A 146 -52.83 24.90 -21.41
N ALA A 147 -52.89 24.64 -22.73
CA ALA A 147 -52.86 23.28 -23.28
C ALA A 147 -51.54 22.55 -22.98
N LEU A 148 -50.37 23.19 -23.18
CA LEU A 148 -49.07 22.64 -22.88
C LEU A 148 -48.96 22.29 -21.38
N TYR A 149 -49.36 23.22 -20.50
CA TYR A 149 -49.29 23.04 -19.06
C TYR A 149 -50.16 21.86 -18.60
N HIS A 150 -51.47 21.88 -18.93
CA HIS A 150 -52.41 20.86 -18.48
C HIS A 150 -52.18 19.48 -19.10
N SER A 151 -51.76 19.43 -20.39
CA SER A 151 -51.31 18.17 -21.00
C SER A 151 -50.10 17.59 -20.28
N ALA A 152 -49.10 18.41 -19.97
CA ALA A 152 -47.92 17.97 -19.21
C ALA A 152 -48.28 17.48 -17.80
N MET A 153 -49.16 18.21 -17.12
CA MET A 153 -49.65 17.79 -15.81
C MET A 153 -50.46 16.50 -15.85
N ALA A 154 -51.29 16.32 -16.91
CA ALA A 154 -52.00 15.05 -17.15
C ALA A 154 -51.06 13.88 -17.40
N HIS A 155 -50.01 14.04 -18.19
CA HIS A 155 -48.96 13.03 -18.39
C HIS A 155 -48.27 12.68 -17.06
N ARG A 156 -47.91 13.66 -16.24
CA ARG A 156 -47.30 13.44 -14.92
C ARG A 156 -48.20 12.63 -14.00
N GLN A 157 -49.51 12.92 -13.99
CA GLN A 157 -50.47 12.15 -13.17
C GLN A 157 -50.61 10.70 -13.64
N LYS A 158 -50.42 10.44 -14.92
CA LYS A 158 -50.34 9.09 -15.49
C LYS A 158 -49.01 8.39 -15.22
N GLY A 159 -48.01 9.03 -14.61
CA GLY A 159 -46.67 8.51 -14.43
C GLY A 159 -45.78 8.64 -15.66
N ASP A 160 -46.26 9.27 -16.74
CA ASP A 160 -45.52 9.44 -17.99
C ASP A 160 -44.73 10.76 -17.96
N THR A 161 -43.68 10.77 -17.13
CA THR A 161 -42.80 11.93 -16.99
C THR A 161 -42.05 12.27 -18.29
N ALA A 162 -41.73 11.25 -19.09
CA ALA A 162 -41.02 11.45 -20.35
C ALA A 162 -41.81 12.27 -21.36
N ALA A 163 -43.13 12.08 -21.42
CA ALA A 163 -44.01 12.88 -22.28
C ALA A 163 -44.27 14.28 -21.70
N ALA A 164 -44.23 14.46 -20.40
CA ALA A 164 -44.46 15.77 -19.76
C ALA A 164 -43.31 16.77 -19.99
N ILE A 165 -42.04 16.31 -19.97
CA ILE A 165 -40.86 17.18 -20.13
C ILE A 165 -40.88 18.03 -21.39
N PRO A 166 -41.07 17.46 -22.63
CA PRO A 166 -41.08 18.28 -23.84
C PRO A 166 -42.21 19.30 -23.89
N LEU A 167 -43.37 19.00 -23.29
CA LEU A 167 -44.48 19.94 -23.23
C LEU A 167 -44.16 21.11 -22.28
N LEU A 168 -43.63 20.85 -21.09
CA LEU A 168 -43.21 21.90 -20.16
C LEU A 168 -42.08 22.73 -20.76
N LYS A 169 -41.12 22.07 -21.41
CA LYS A 169 -40.02 22.76 -22.08
C LYS A 169 -40.52 23.66 -23.22
N ALA A 170 -41.49 23.21 -24.05
CA ALA A 170 -42.11 24.00 -25.09
C ALA A 170 -42.80 25.24 -24.53
N LEU A 171 -43.43 25.16 -23.34
CA LEU A 171 -44.02 26.30 -22.69
C LEU A 171 -42.97 27.28 -22.15
N VAL A 172 -41.96 26.74 -21.45
CA VAL A 172 -40.92 27.58 -20.84
C VAL A 172 -40.07 28.31 -21.89
N ASP A 173 -39.64 27.60 -22.92
CA ASP A 173 -38.74 28.14 -23.95
C ASP A 173 -39.50 28.94 -25.03
N GLY A 174 -40.70 28.48 -25.39
CA GLY A 174 -41.47 29.07 -26.50
C GLY A 174 -42.41 30.20 -26.09
N LEU A 175 -42.87 30.23 -24.87
CA LEU A 175 -43.88 31.15 -24.34
C LEU A 175 -43.51 31.74 -22.97
N PRO A 176 -42.29 32.27 -22.79
CA PRO A 176 -41.78 32.69 -21.49
C PRO A 176 -42.54 33.85 -20.85
N GLY A 177 -43.31 34.65 -21.65
CA GLY A 177 -44.11 35.74 -21.17
C GLY A 177 -45.50 35.35 -20.68
N GLU A 178 -45.90 34.10 -20.82
CA GLU A 178 -47.22 33.65 -20.37
C GLU A 178 -47.27 33.45 -18.84
N PRO A 179 -48.40 33.75 -18.21
CA PRO A 179 -48.54 33.63 -16.73
C PRO A 179 -48.27 32.23 -16.17
N LEU A 180 -48.41 31.18 -16.97
CA LEU A 180 -48.15 29.81 -16.58
C LEU A 180 -46.67 29.42 -16.73
N ALA A 181 -45.84 30.20 -17.45
CA ALA A 181 -44.42 29.84 -17.69
C ALA A 181 -43.58 29.67 -16.40
N PRO A 182 -43.69 30.54 -15.37
CA PRO A 182 -42.97 30.33 -14.12
C PRO A 182 -43.39 29.05 -13.39
N PHE A 183 -44.68 28.71 -13.38
CA PHE A 183 -45.18 27.46 -12.82
C PHE A 183 -44.74 26.25 -13.64
N ALA A 184 -44.77 26.37 -14.97
CA ALA A 184 -44.25 25.30 -15.87
C ALA A 184 -42.76 25.07 -15.65
N LYS A 185 -41.98 26.12 -15.42
CA LYS A 185 -40.53 26.00 -15.09
C LYS A 185 -40.33 25.23 -13.82
N MET A 186 -41.06 25.50 -12.73
CA MET A 186 -41.02 24.70 -11.52
C MET A 186 -41.40 23.22 -11.76
N GLN A 187 -42.50 23.01 -12.51
CA GLN A 187 -42.99 21.66 -12.83
C GLN A 187 -42.00 20.89 -13.73
N LEU A 188 -41.27 21.57 -14.61
CA LEU A 188 -40.21 21.01 -15.40
C LEU A 188 -39.05 20.52 -14.53
N GLY A 189 -38.67 21.32 -13.55
CA GLY A 189 -37.68 20.92 -12.55
C GLY A 189 -38.10 19.63 -11.78
N PHE A 190 -39.35 19.57 -11.34
CA PHE A 190 -39.90 18.36 -10.70
C PHE A 190 -39.98 17.15 -11.65
N ALA A 191 -40.28 17.39 -12.94
CA ALA A 191 -40.27 16.32 -13.92
C ALA A 191 -38.87 15.77 -14.16
N TYR A 192 -37.86 16.62 -14.23
CA TYR A 192 -36.46 16.19 -14.30
C TYR A 192 -36.01 15.43 -13.04
N GLN A 193 -36.39 15.90 -11.83
CA GLN A 193 -36.13 15.16 -10.59
C GLN A 193 -36.73 13.74 -10.63
N ALA A 194 -37.99 13.62 -11.10
CA ALA A 194 -38.68 12.34 -11.21
C ALA A 194 -38.07 11.42 -12.28
N ALA A 195 -37.51 11.98 -13.33
CA ALA A 195 -36.79 11.26 -14.37
C ALA A 195 -35.35 10.88 -13.95
N GLY A 196 -34.86 11.34 -12.80
CA GLY A 196 -33.49 11.11 -12.34
C GLY A 196 -32.45 12.06 -12.97
N ASP A 197 -32.88 13.00 -13.80
CA ASP A 197 -32.02 14.02 -14.43
C ASP A 197 -31.85 15.20 -13.46
N LEU A 198 -31.05 14.96 -12.42
CA LEU A 198 -30.89 15.91 -11.33
C LEU A 198 -30.13 17.18 -11.74
N GLU A 199 -29.25 17.11 -12.74
CA GLU A 199 -28.48 18.27 -13.22
C GLU A 199 -29.40 19.28 -13.90
N ASN A 200 -30.24 18.83 -14.86
CA ASN A 200 -31.22 19.67 -15.48
C ASN A 200 -32.29 20.16 -14.50
N ALA A 201 -32.66 19.33 -13.53
CA ALA A 201 -33.59 19.75 -12.46
C ALA A 201 -33.01 20.91 -11.65
N ALA A 202 -31.76 20.81 -11.19
CA ALA A 202 -31.08 21.86 -10.42
C ALA A 202 -30.96 23.16 -11.21
N ALA A 203 -30.58 23.08 -12.49
CA ALA A 203 -30.45 24.24 -13.34
C ALA A 203 -31.79 24.97 -13.54
N VAL A 204 -32.85 24.23 -13.87
CA VAL A 204 -34.17 24.81 -14.11
C VAL A 204 -34.80 25.36 -12.85
N LEU A 205 -34.66 24.68 -11.73
CA LEU A 205 -35.19 25.15 -10.44
C LEU A 205 -34.44 26.39 -9.93
N THR A 206 -33.12 26.45 -10.13
CA THR A 206 -32.33 27.63 -9.78
C THR A 206 -32.74 28.84 -10.66
N ASP A 207 -32.91 28.63 -11.95
CA ASP A 207 -33.39 29.69 -12.83
C ASP A 207 -34.81 30.13 -12.47
N ALA A 208 -35.71 29.20 -12.16
CA ALA A 208 -37.05 29.51 -11.64
C ALA A 208 -36.98 30.31 -10.34
N ALA A 209 -36.13 29.94 -9.41
CA ALA A 209 -35.96 30.68 -8.15
C ALA A 209 -35.43 32.10 -8.34
N ASN A 210 -34.63 32.34 -9.38
CA ASN A 210 -34.06 33.66 -9.64
C ASN A 210 -34.99 34.57 -10.46
N THR A 211 -35.90 33.98 -11.26
CA THR A 211 -36.75 34.73 -12.19
C THR A 211 -38.20 34.85 -11.78
N ALA A 212 -38.70 34.04 -10.82
CA ALA A 212 -40.07 34.09 -10.37
C ALA A 212 -40.37 35.39 -9.59
N GLU A 213 -41.44 36.06 -9.98
CA GLU A 213 -41.94 37.27 -9.24
C GLU A 213 -42.68 36.89 -7.96
N ASP A 214 -43.45 35.79 -7.99
CA ASP A 214 -44.19 35.28 -6.83
C ASP A 214 -43.21 34.78 -5.76
N PRO A 215 -43.22 35.40 -4.55
CA PRO A 215 -42.35 34.99 -3.45
C PRO A 215 -42.53 33.53 -3.01
N ALA A 216 -43.75 32.99 -3.07
CA ALA A 216 -44.03 31.62 -2.70
C ALA A 216 -43.43 30.61 -3.66
N LEU A 217 -43.60 30.89 -4.98
CA LEU A 217 -43.02 30.11 -6.04
C LEU A 217 -41.48 30.17 -5.97
N ARG A 218 -40.93 31.35 -5.75
CA ARG A 218 -39.49 31.56 -5.59
C ARG A 218 -38.91 30.77 -4.41
N ALA A 219 -39.61 30.78 -3.25
CA ALA A 219 -39.22 30.02 -2.08
C ALA A 219 -39.21 28.52 -2.36
N GLU A 220 -40.28 27.98 -2.97
CA GLU A 220 -40.40 26.58 -3.32
C GLU A 220 -39.26 26.16 -4.27
N CYS A 221 -39.07 26.92 -5.36
CA CYS A 221 -38.02 26.62 -6.36
C CYS A 221 -36.64 26.67 -5.74
N ARG A 222 -36.31 27.63 -4.87
CA ARG A 222 -35.02 27.75 -4.21
C ARG A 222 -34.73 26.59 -3.26
N PHE A 223 -35.74 26.22 -2.46
CA PHE A 223 -35.66 25.07 -1.58
C PHE A 223 -35.43 23.77 -2.39
N GLN A 224 -36.22 23.56 -3.45
CA GLN A 224 -36.09 22.37 -4.30
C GLN A 224 -34.77 22.32 -5.07
N ALA A 225 -34.24 23.47 -5.47
CA ALA A 225 -32.90 23.54 -6.04
C ALA A 225 -31.83 23.10 -5.04
N ALA A 226 -31.91 23.58 -3.79
CA ALA A 226 -31.00 23.20 -2.72
C ALA A 226 -31.03 21.69 -2.42
N GLU A 227 -32.24 21.12 -2.30
CA GLU A 227 -32.43 19.67 -2.13
C GLU A 227 -31.86 18.87 -3.31
N THR A 228 -32.03 19.40 -4.56
CA THR A 228 -31.49 18.74 -5.75
C THR A 228 -29.97 18.76 -5.77
N TYR A 229 -29.35 19.89 -5.42
CA TYR A 229 -27.90 19.99 -5.26
C TYR A 229 -27.36 19.03 -4.20
N ALA A 230 -28.06 18.94 -3.05
CA ALA A 230 -27.68 18.00 -2.00
C ALA A 230 -27.73 16.53 -2.49
N ARG A 231 -28.77 16.16 -3.26
CA ARG A 231 -28.90 14.83 -3.87
C ARG A 231 -27.84 14.54 -4.92
N LEU A 232 -27.35 15.56 -5.64
CA LEU A 232 -26.21 15.45 -6.57
C LEU A 232 -24.86 15.33 -5.85
N GLY A 233 -24.81 15.53 -4.53
CA GLY A 233 -23.57 15.63 -3.79
C GLY A 233 -22.85 16.98 -3.97
N TRP A 234 -23.47 17.97 -4.61
CA TRP A 234 -22.93 19.31 -4.79
C TRP A 234 -23.22 20.17 -3.55
N HIS A 235 -22.63 19.75 -2.44
CA HIS A 235 -22.96 20.29 -1.12
C HIS A 235 -22.66 21.79 -0.99
N SER A 236 -21.62 22.29 -1.65
CA SER A 236 -21.28 23.72 -1.69
C SER A 236 -22.40 24.55 -2.35
N SER A 237 -22.96 24.07 -3.48
CA SER A 237 -24.09 24.71 -4.14
C SER A 237 -25.36 24.61 -3.32
N ALA A 238 -25.59 23.47 -2.65
CA ALA A 238 -26.71 23.30 -1.74
C ALA A 238 -26.65 24.30 -0.59
N LEU A 239 -25.47 24.47 0.03
CA LEU A 239 -25.24 25.46 1.09
C LEU A 239 -25.64 26.87 0.65
N GLY A 240 -25.12 27.33 -0.49
CA GLY A 240 -25.44 28.66 -0.99
C GLY A 240 -26.95 28.85 -1.23
N ALA A 241 -27.61 27.83 -1.77
CA ALA A 241 -29.06 27.87 -1.98
C ALA A 241 -29.87 27.87 -0.67
N TYR A 242 -29.46 27.06 0.34
CA TYR A 242 -30.07 27.07 1.65
C TYR A 242 -29.83 28.38 2.39
N GLU A 243 -28.63 28.95 2.35
CA GLU A 243 -28.32 30.24 2.96
C GLU A 243 -29.20 31.37 2.39
N GLN A 244 -29.32 31.41 1.06
CA GLN A 244 -30.22 32.37 0.40
C GLN A 244 -31.69 32.14 0.79
N PHE A 245 -32.13 30.87 0.81
CA PHE A 245 -33.50 30.55 1.25
C PHE A 245 -33.76 31.01 2.70
N ARG A 246 -32.84 30.75 3.61
CA ARG A 246 -32.93 31.11 5.00
C ARG A 246 -32.98 32.62 5.22
N THR A 247 -32.29 33.37 4.39
CA THR A 247 -32.22 34.82 4.42
C THR A 247 -33.47 35.44 3.82
N ASP A 248 -33.89 34.97 2.64
CA ASP A 248 -34.98 35.57 1.85
C ASP A 248 -36.36 35.16 2.36
N PHE A 249 -36.49 33.99 3.01
CA PHE A 249 -37.76 33.39 3.43
C PHE A 249 -37.75 32.91 4.90
N PRO A 250 -37.47 33.79 5.90
CA PRO A 250 -37.32 33.40 7.29
C PRO A 250 -38.55 32.76 7.89
N ASP A 251 -39.75 33.17 7.43
CA ASP A 251 -41.06 32.71 7.96
C ASP A 251 -41.69 31.62 7.07
N SER A 252 -40.95 31.04 6.12
CA SER A 252 -41.48 30.01 5.25
C SER A 252 -41.79 28.72 6.01
N ALA A 253 -42.90 28.05 5.64
CA ALA A 253 -43.19 26.69 6.14
C ALA A 253 -42.12 25.66 5.81
N LEU A 254 -41.24 25.94 4.83
CA LEU A 254 -40.11 25.08 4.46
C LEU A 254 -38.85 25.38 5.27
N ARG A 255 -38.88 26.34 6.20
CA ARG A 255 -37.71 26.79 6.96
C ARG A 255 -37.08 25.68 7.77
N GLU A 256 -37.88 24.88 8.47
CA GLU A 256 -37.38 23.71 9.22
C GLU A 256 -36.62 22.73 8.32
N GLN A 257 -37.16 22.44 7.13
CA GLN A 257 -36.53 21.53 6.19
C GLN A 257 -35.21 22.09 5.62
N ALA A 258 -35.22 23.42 5.34
CA ALA A 258 -34.03 24.11 4.86
C ALA A 258 -32.91 24.17 5.94
N ASP A 259 -33.25 24.41 7.19
CA ASP A 259 -32.29 24.41 8.31
C ASP A 259 -31.70 22.99 8.51
N PHE A 260 -32.54 21.96 8.33
CA PHE A 260 -32.07 20.56 8.37
C PHE A 260 -31.10 20.25 7.24
N GLY A 261 -31.47 20.57 5.99
CA GLY A 261 -30.62 20.34 4.82
C GLY A 261 -29.31 21.15 4.86
N TYR A 262 -29.39 22.38 5.40
CA TYR A 262 -28.20 23.22 5.61
C TYR A 262 -27.19 22.57 6.57
N ALA A 263 -27.63 22.06 7.72
CA ALA A 263 -26.74 21.38 8.66
C ALA A 263 -26.09 20.14 8.08
N TRP A 264 -26.82 19.32 7.32
CA TRP A 264 -26.28 18.16 6.64
C TRP A 264 -25.29 18.55 5.52
N SER A 265 -25.57 19.63 4.78
CA SER A 265 -24.68 20.12 3.73
C SER A 265 -23.35 20.60 4.31
N LEU A 266 -23.36 21.31 5.45
CA LEU A 266 -22.15 21.68 6.19
C LEU A 266 -21.34 20.45 6.65
N TYR A 267 -22.01 19.40 7.11
CA TYR A 267 -21.36 18.15 7.50
C TYR A 267 -20.61 17.49 6.32
N HIS A 268 -21.23 17.45 5.15
CA HIS A 268 -20.62 16.90 3.95
C HIS A 268 -19.46 17.75 3.42
N GLU A 269 -19.54 19.07 3.55
CA GLU A 269 -18.45 20.02 3.25
C GLU A 269 -17.32 20.00 4.30
N LYS A 270 -17.42 19.16 5.34
CA LYS A 270 -16.46 19.05 6.44
C LYS A 270 -16.27 20.36 7.24
N ARG A 271 -17.26 21.21 7.26
CA ARG A 271 -17.34 22.43 8.06
C ARG A 271 -17.93 22.09 9.44
N ASP A 272 -17.21 21.27 10.21
CA ASP A 272 -17.74 20.54 11.36
C ASP A 272 -18.24 21.41 12.49
N GLU A 273 -17.53 22.48 12.86
CA GLU A 273 -17.97 23.41 13.90
C GLU A 273 -19.22 24.18 13.48
N GLU A 274 -19.33 24.59 12.24
CA GLU A 274 -20.49 25.30 11.73
C GLU A 274 -21.70 24.36 11.64
N ALA A 275 -21.48 23.13 11.20
CA ALA A 275 -22.50 22.08 11.18
C ALA A 275 -23.01 21.78 12.61
N LEU A 276 -22.12 21.72 13.59
CA LEU A 276 -22.45 21.51 14.99
C LEU A 276 -23.33 22.65 15.54
N ASN A 277 -22.94 23.89 15.26
CA ASN A 277 -23.72 25.05 15.65
C ASN A 277 -25.10 25.09 14.98
N ALA A 278 -25.16 24.72 13.68
CA ALA A 278 -26.44 24.63 12.95
C ALA A 278 -27.34 23.52 13.52
N ALA A 279 -26.78 22.37 13.90
CA ALA A 279 -27.54 21.27 14.52
C ALA A 279 -28.10 21.68 15.88
N VAL A 280 -27.31 22.33 16.73
CA VAL A 280 -27.75 22.84 18.03
C VAL A 280 -28.86 23.90 17.86
N ALA A 281 -28.69 24.80 16.88
CA ALA A 281 -29.71 25.82 16.59
C ALA A 281 -31.01 25.19 16.07
N PHE A 282 -30.93 24.13 15.27
CA PHE A 282 -32.09 23.38 14.79
C PHE A 282 -32.89 22.75 15.96
N GLU A 283 -32.20 22.03 16.84
CA GLU A 283 -32.82 21.37 17.99
C GLU A 283 -33.53 22.41 18.90
N ALA A 284 -32.94 23.57 19.09
CA ALA A 284 -33.51 24.66 19.90
C ALA A 284 -34.72 25.30 19.21
N ALA A 285 -34.68 25.47 17.89
CA ALA A 285 -35.76 26.13 17.13
C ALA A 285 -36.98 25.20 16.90
N TYR A 286 -36.75 23.89 16.82
CA TYR A 286 -37.78 22.91 16.43
C TYR A 286 -37.90 21.75 17.45
N PRO A 287 -38.22 22.01 18.73
CA PRO A 287 -38.21 20.96 19.76
C PRO A 287 -39.29 19.88 19.61
N ALA A 288 -40.26 20.08 18.71
CA ALA A 288 -41.29 19.09 18.36
C ALA A 288 -41.08 18.46 16.97
N SER A 289 -39.94 18.68 16.34
CA SER A 289 -39.65 18.16 14.98
C SER A 289 -39.52 16.65 14.96
N THR A 290 -40.05 16.02 13.92
CA THR A 290 -39.80 14.60 13.62
C THR A 290 -38.38 14.34 13.17
N ARG A 291 -37.61 15.41 12.87
CA ARG A 291 -36.21 15.34 12.45
C ARG A 291 -35.20 15.43 13.59
N LEU A 292 -35.65 15.41 14.84
CA LEU A 292 -34.73 15.48 16.00
C LEU A 292 -33.84 14.28 16.11
N ALA A 293 -34.31 13.06 15.84
CA ALA A 293 -33.47 11.87 15.88
C ALA A 293 -32.33 11.90 14.85
N PRO A 294 -32.57 12.17 13.53
CA PRO A 294 -31.49 12.36 12.57
C PRO A 294 -30.57 13.55 12.90
N MET A 295 -31.08 14.62 13.50
CA MET A 295 -30.26 15.78 13.89
C MET A 295 -29.37 15.45 15.09
N ALA A 296 -29.89 14.78 16.12
CA ALA A 296 -29.10 14.28 17.24
C ALA A 296 -27.99 13.31 16.78
N TYR A 297 -28.31 12.44 15.79
CA TYR A 297 -27.31 11.56 15.18
C TYR A 297 -26.25 12.34 14.41
N LEU A 298 -26.63 13.36 13.63
CA LEU A 298 -25.70 14.25 12.95
C LEU A 298 -24.77 14.95 13.95
N ARG A 299 -25.35 15.53 15.00
CA ARG A 299 -24.62 16.21 16.07
C ARG A 299 -23.63 15.28 16.77
N ALA A 300 -24.04 14.03 17.04
CA ALA A 300 -23.15 13.03 17.63
C ALA A 300 -21.98 12.66 16.71
N ASN A 301 -22.23 12.52 15.39
CA ASN A 301 -21.18 12.29 14.40
C ASN A 301 -20.17 13.46 14.36
N LEU A 302 -20.68 14.70 14.39
CA LEU A 302 -19.84 15.90 14.40
C LEU A 302 -18.96 15.98 15.66
N LEU A 303 -19.52 15.71 16.82
CA LEU A 303 -18.77 15.65 18.07
C LEU A 303 -17.71 14.56 18.05
N SER A 304 -18.02 13.40 17.46
CA SER A 304 -17.04 12.33 17.29
C SER A 304 -15.89 12.72 16.36
N ARG A 305 -16.18 13.42 15.24
CA ARG A 305 -15.16 13.94 14.31
C ARG A 305 -14.28 15.02 14.94
N LEU A 306 -14.87 15.84 15.82
CA LEU A 306 -14.18 16.87 16.61
C LEU A 306 -13.45 16.30 17.84
N ALA A 307 -13.33 14.97 17.93
CA ALA A 307 -12.74 14.25 19.07
C ALA A 307 -13.42 14.51 20.44
N ARG A 308 -14.63 15.05 20.45
CA ARG A 308 -15.46 15.25 21.66
C ARG A 308 -16.27 13.98 21.97
N HIS A 309 -15.52 12.86 22.14
CA HIS A 309 -16.10 11.51 22.16
C HIS A 309 -17.10 11.27 23.30
N ASP A 310 -16.89 11.86 24.48
CA ASP A 310 -17.81 11.67 25.61
C ASP A 310 -19.18 12.30 25.36
N GLU A 311 -19.21 13.47 24.73
CA GLU A 311 -20.44 14.13 24.34
C GLU A 311 -21.14 13.38 23.19
N ALA A 312 -20.37 12.86 22.24
CA ALA A 312 -20.89 12.02 21.18
C ALA A 312 -21.54 10.74 21.73
N LEU A 313 -20.88 10.05 22.67
CA LEU A 313 -21.42 8.86 23.34
C LEU A 313 -22.70 9.14 24.09
N ALA A 314 -22.77 10.26 24.78
CA ALA A 314 -23.99 10.66 25.49
C ALA A 314 -25.17 10.83 24.53
N LEU A 315 -24.96 11.48 23.39
CA LEU A 315 -26.00 11.67 22.36
C LEU A 315 -26.39 10.36 21.68
N TYR A 316 -25.42 9.56 21.23
CA TYR A 316 -25.72 8.26 20.64
C TYR A 316 -26.50 7.36 21.56
N SER A 317 -26.18 7.35 22.86
CA SER A 317 -26.89 6.57 23.88
C SER A 317 -28.29 7.09 24.17
N ALA A 318 -28.54 8.39 23.97
CA ALA A 318 -29.85 8.98 24.14
C ALA A 318 -30.84 8.64 23.02
N ILE A 319 -30.34 8.40 21.78
CA ILE A 319 -31.20 8.15 20.62
C ILE A 319 -32.14 6.94 20.81
N PRO A 320 -31.67 5.74 21.22
CA PRO A 320 -32.55 4.58 21.43
C PRO A 320 -33.62 4.79 22.54
N THR A 321 -33.32 5.67 23.48
CA THR A 321 -34.24 5.96 24.60
C THR A 321 -35.28 7.00 24.25
N GLN A 322 -34.87 8.05 23.54
CA GLN A 322 -35.75 9.17 23.20
C GLN A 322 -36.57 8.91 21.93
N TRP A 323 -36.02 8.15 20.98
CA TRP A 323 -36.66 7.85 19.68
C TRP A 323 -36.53 6.36 19.36
N PRO A 324 -37.16 5.45 20.13
CA PRO A 324 -36.96 3.99 19.99
C PRO A 324 -37.37 3.42 18.62
N ASP A 325 -38.30 4.07 17.93
CA ASP A 325 -38.80 3.65 16.61
C ASP A 325 -38.03 4.32 15.44
N SER A 326 -37.02 5.12 15.75
CA SER A 326 -36.24 5.78 14.71
C SER A 326 -35.28 4.83 14.00
N GLU A 327 -35.14 4.97 12.68
CA GLU A 327 -34.12 4.26 11.88
C GLU A 327 -32.68 4.54 12.36
N TYR A 328 -32.45 5.63 13.11
CA TYR A 328 -31.14 5.99 13.63
C TYR A 328 -30.74 5.23 14.90
N VAL A 329 -31.64 4.46 15.51
CA VAL A 329 -31.33 3.64 16.69
C VAL A 329 -30.22 2.65 16.40
N GLU A 330 -30.35 1.92 15.32
CA GLU A 330 -29.38 0.90 14.92
C GLU A 330 -28.01 1.52 14.58
N ARG A 331 -28.04 2.63 13.83
CA ARG A 331 -26.82 3.39 13.49
C ARG A 331 -26.12 3.94 14.74
N ALA A 332 -26.90 4.47 15.69
CA ALA A 332 -26.35 5.00 16.93
C ALA A 332 -25.69 3.90 17.78
N GLN A 333 -26.33 2.74 17.91
CA GLN A 333 -25.79 1.60 18.65
C GLN A 333 -24.44 1.13 18.06
N TYR A 334 -24.34 1.05 16.74
CA TYR A 334 -23.07 0.76 16.07
C TYR A 334 -22.02 1.85 16.33
N LYS A 335 -22.43 3.14 16.23
CA LYS A 335 -21.52 4.28 16.45
C LYS A 335 -21.02 4.39 17.90
N ILE A 336 -21.76 3.92 18.88
CA ILE A 336 -21.29 3.82 20.28
C ILE A 336 -20.02 2.95 20.32
N ALA A 337 -20.05 1.77 19.75
CA ALA A 337 -18.89 0.87 19.72
C ALA A 337 -17.70 1.49 18.99
N TRP A 338 -17.97 2.11 17.84
CA TRP A 338 -16.93 2.79 17.06
C TRP A 338 -16.31 3.96 17.83
N THR A 339 -17.13 4.74 18.54
CA THR A 339 -16.64 5.89 19.33
C THR A 339 -15.78 5.44 20.51
N HIS A 340 -16.14 4.34 21.19
CA HIS A 340 -15.28 3.73 22.21
C HIS A 340 -13.95 3.28 21.62
N TYR A 341 -13.95 2.71 20.41
CA TYR A 341 -12.72 2.35 19.70
C TYR A 341 -11.82 3.57 19.44
N LEU A 342 -12.41 4.69 18.94
CA LEU A 342 -11.68 5.93 18.73
C LEU A 342 -11.11 6.55 20.01
N LYS A 343 -11.76 6.32 21.16
CA LYS A 343 -11.22 6.67 22.48
C LYS A 343 -10.12 5.74 22.98
N SER A 344 -9.80 4.68 22.23
CA SER A 344 -8.93 3.58 22.67
C SER A 344 -9.48 2.80 23.89
N ASP A 345 -10.79 2.92 24.17
CA ASP A 345 -11.49 2.11 25.17
C ASP A 345 -11.95 0.80 24.53
N HIS A 346 -10.98 -0.07 24.28
CA HIS A 346 -11.21 -1.31 23.52
C HIS A 346 -12.15 -2.29 24.21
N GLU A 347 -12.20 -2.28 25.57
CA GLU A 347 -13.10 -3.15 26.32
C GLU A 347 -14.55 -2.71 26.20
N ALA A 348 -14.83 -1.40 26.36
CA ALA A 348 -16.16 -0.88 26.14
C ALA A 348 -16.61 -1.03 24.68
N ALA A 349 -15.69 -0.79 23.72
CA ALA A 349 -15.97 -1.00 22.30
C ALA A 349 -16.36 -2.45 22.01
N ARG A 350 -15.60 -3.42 22.54
CA ARG A 350 -15.86 -4.85 22.39
C ARG A 350 -17.19 -5.27 22.99
N THR A 351 -17.49 -4.75 24.18
CA THR A 351 -18.76 -5.01 24.85
C THR A 351 -19.93 -4.47 24.02
N ALA A 352 -19.83 -3.24 23.55
CA ALA A 352 -20.88 -2.60 22.76
C ALA A 352 -21.10 -3.30 21.41
N ILE A 353 -20.03 -3.67 20.71
CA ILE A 353 -20.15 -4.31 19.39
C ILE A 353 -20.68 -5.74 19.48
N ASN A 354 -20.30 -6.49 20.50
CA ASN A 354 -20.85 -7.82 20.73
C ASN A 354 -22.33 -7.76 21.08
N ALA A 355 -22.74 -6.82 21.93
CA ALA A 355 -24.16 -6.59 22.24
C ALA A 355 -24.95 -6.20 20.98
N PHE A 356 -24.39 -5.35 20.13
CA PHE A 356 -25.00 -4.99 18.84
C PHE A 356 -25.20 -6.19 17.95
N LEU A 357 -24.16 -6.99 17.70
CA LEU A 357 -24.20 -8.17 16.83
C LEU A 357 -25.14 -9.27 17.37
N GLN A 358 -25.22 -9.42 18.69
CA GLN A 358 -26.13 -10.37 19.33
C GLN A 358 -27.60 -9.93 19.20
N ALA A 359 -27.87 -8.64 19.35
CA ALA A 359 -29.23 -8.11 19.25
C ALA A 359 -29.72 -7.99 17.80
N ARG A 360 -28.81 -7.80 16.85
CA ARG A 360 -29.12 -7.47 15.45
C ARG A 360 -28.18 -8.21 14.47
N PRO A 361 -28.22 -9.54 14.41
CA PRO A 361 -27.33 -10.34 13.57
C PRO A 361 -27.51 -10.07 12.07
N ASP A 362 -28.73 -9.68 11.67
CA ASP A 362 -29.09 -9.42 10.26
C ASP A 362 -29.06 -7.91 9.92
N SER A 363 -28.43 -7.10 10.77
CA SER A 363 -28.28 -5.66 10.54
C SER A 363 -27.54 -5.34 9.26
N ALA A 364 -27.93 -4.26 8.58
CA ALA A 364 -27.16 -3.70 7.48
C ALA A 364 -25.73 -3.31 7.92
N PHE A 365 -25.51 -3.04 9.21
CA PHE A 365 -24.22 -2.72 9.80
C PHE A 365 -23.47 -3.92 10.39
N ALA A 366 -23.96 -5.15 10.19
CA ALA A 366 -23.30 -6.35 10.73
C ALA A 366 -21.92 -6.57 10.12
N GLY A 367 -21.73 -6.23 8.84
CA GLY A 367 -20.42 -6.26 8.19
C GLY A 367 -19.44 -5.27 8.80
N ASP A 368 -19.88 -4.01 8.99
CA ASP A 368 -19.12 -2.95 9.63
C ASP A 368 -18.75 -3.31 11.08
N ALA A 369 -19.72 -3.84 11.80
CA ALA A 369 -19.54 -4.30 13.17
C ALA A 369 -18.54 -5.46 13.26
N GLY A 370 -18.61 -6.38 12.32
CA GLY A 370 -17.64 -7.49 12.19
C GLY A 370 -16.23 -6.98 11.91
N TYR A 371 -16.11 -5.98 11.06
CA TYR A 371 -14.82 -5.35 10.78
C TYR A 371 -14.24 -4.67 12.03
N LEU A 372 -15.05 -3.89 12.76
CA LEU A 372 -14.62 -3.28 14.03
C LEU A 372 -14.20 -4.31 15.07
N LEU A 373 -14.93 -5.44 15.17
CA LEU A 373 -14.55 -6.55 16.06
C LEU A 373 -13.16 -7.11 15.70
N GLY A 374 -12.90 -7.29 14.40
CA GLY A 374 -11.57 -7.68 13.93
C GLY A 374 -10.47 -6.68 14.31
N LEU A 375 -10.74 -5.37 14.19
CA LEU A 375 -9.79 -4.33 14.62
C LEU A 375 -9.51 -4.38 16.13
N LEU A 376 -10.53 -4.64 16.95
CA LEU A 376 -10.41 -4.79 18.40
C LEU A 376 -9.58 -6.03 18.77
N GLN A 377 -9.72 -7.12 18.02
CA GLN A 377 -8.90 -8.32 18.19
C GLN A 377 -7.44 -8.06 17.83
N VAL A 378 -7.17 -7.33 16.73
CA VAL A 378 -5.81 -6.88 16.38
C VAL A 378 -5.21 -6.03 17.52
N ALA A 379 -5.97 -5.07 18.06
CA ALA A 379 -5.52 -4.23 19.17
C ALA A 379 -5.22 -5.03 20.45
N ALA A 380 -5.88 -6.17 20.64
CA ALA A 380 -5.64 -7.10 21.72
C ALA A 380 -4.49 -8.09 21.45
N GLY A 381 -3.89 -8.07 20.24
CA GLY A 381 -2.88 -9.03 19.81
C GLY A 381 -3.43 -10.41 19.43
N ASP A 382 -4.74 -10.57 19.37
CA ASP A 382 -5.44 -11.79 18.93
C ASP A 382 -5.50 -11.82 17.39
N TYR A 383 -4.36 -12.06 16.75
CA TYR A 383 -4.28 -12.11 15.29
C TYR A 383 -5.01 -13.32 14.71
N GLU A 384 -5.12 -14.44 15.44
CA GLU A 384 -5.85 -15.63 15.00
C GLU A 384 -7.36 -15.36 14.96
N GLY A 385 -7.92 -14.80 16.02
CA GLY A 385 -9.31 -14.39 16.05
C GLY A 385 -9.61 -13.29 15.04
N ALA A 386 -8.73 -12.30 14.90
CA ALA A 386 -8.87 -11.19 13.97
C ALA A 386 -8.94 -11.66 12.50
N GLN A 387 -8.02 -12.53 12.08
CA GLN A 387 -8.05 -13.07 10.71
C GLN A 387 -9.36 -13.80 10.41
N ALA A 388 -9.81 -14.65 11.36
CA ALA A 388 -11.06 -15.40 11.19
C ALA A 388 -12.26 -14.44 11.08
N GLN A 389 -12.28 -13.39 11.90
CA GLN A 389 -13.36 -12.40 11.89
C GLN A 389 -13.35 -11.55 10.61
N PHE A 390 -12.18 -11.12 10.12
CA PHE A 390 -12.08 -10.37 8.85
C PHE A 390 -12.50 -11.23 7.66
N LEU A 391 -12.08 -12.50 7.59
CA LEU A 391 -12.51 -13.43 6.54
C LEU A 391 -14.02 -13.67 6.56
N LYS A 392 -14.61 -13.76 7.77
CA LYS A 392 -16.06 -13.87 7.93
C LYS A 392 -16.78 -12.63 7.34
N VAL A 393 -16.26 -11.42 7.54
CA VAL A 393 -16.82 -10.21 6.93
C VAL A 393 -16.81 -10.31 5.42
N VAL A 394 -15.70 -10.74 4.83
CA VAL A 394 -15.56 -10.88 3.37
C VAL A 394 -16.53 -11.92 2.79
N GLU A 395 -16.73 -13.03 3.51
CA GLU A 395 -17.57 -14.14 3.04
C GLU A 395 -19.06 -13.86 3.20
N GLN A 396 -19.46 -13.30 4.34
CA GLN A 396 -20.86 -13.06 4.66
C GLN A 396 -21.38 -11.72 4.12
N TYR A 397 -20.51 -10.73 3.98
CA TYR A 397 -20.87 -9.37 3.56
C TYR A 397 -19.99 -8.89 2.40
N PRO A 398 -19.95 -9.58 1.24
CA PRO A 398 -19.01 -9.27 0.16
C PRO A 398 -19.21 -7.89 -0.48
N ASN A 399 -20.40 -7.32 -0.33
CA ASN A 399 -20.74 -5.98 -0.83
C ASN A 399 -20.59 -4.88 0.24
N ASN A 400 -20.10 -5.22 1.43
CA ASN A 400 -19.84 -4.24 2.47
C ASN A 400 -18.64 -3.36 2.08
N GLU A 401 -18.70 -2.07 2.43
CA GLU A 401 -17.63 -1.12 2.10
C GLU A 401 -16.28 -1.50 2.73
N PHE A 402 -16.28 -2.19 3.87
CA PHE A 402 -15.06 -2.67 4.53
C PHE A 402 -14.60 -4.07 4.09
N ALA A 403 -15.30 -4.72 3.15
CA ALA A 403 -14.89 -6.05 2.70
C ALA A 403 -13.48 -6.06 2.06
N PRO A 404 -13.09 -5.06 1.24
CA PRO A 404 -11.71 -4.97 0.75
C PRO A 404 -10.69 -4.84 1.88
N GLU A 405 -10.89 -3.89 2.79
CA GLU A 405 -10.01 -3.66 3.93
C GLU A 405 -9.96 -4.87 4.86
N ALA A 406 -11.09 -5.55 5.07
CA ALA A 406 -11.13 -6.76 5.87
C ALA A 406 -10.26 -7.88 5.26
N LEU A 407 -10.33 -8.09 3.93
CA LEU A 407 -9.50 -9.08 3.26
C LEU A 407 -8.02 -8.73 3.36
N TYR A 408 -7.70 -7.46 3.20
CA TYR A 408 -6.33 -6.97 3.34
C TYR A 408 -5.80 -7.18 4.78
N ARG A 409 -6.60 -6.80 5.79
CA ARG A 409 -6.25 -6.98 7.22
C ARG A 409 -6.15 -8.46 7.62
N ALA A 410 -6.97 -9.34 7.05
CA ALA A 410 -6.85 -10.77 7.27
C ALA A 410 -5.47 -11.29 6.82
N ALA A 411 -4.99 -10.83 5.65
CA ALA A 411 -3.66 -11.17 5.16
C ALA A 411 -2.55 -10.61 6.08
N GLU A 412 -2.69 -9.39 6.59
CA GLU A 412 -1.76 -8.83 7.57
C GLU A 412 -1.69 -9.66 8.85
N CYS A 413 -2.86 -10.09 9.37
CA CYS A 413 -2.90 -10.96 10.55
C CYS A 413 -2.20 -12.30 10.28
N GLN A 414 -2.41 -12.91 9.12
CA GLN A 414 -1.72 -14.14 8.71
C GLN A 414 -0.20 -13.95 8.64
N ALA A 415 0.26 -12.81 8.12
CA ALA A 415 1.68 -12.47 8.07
C ALA A 415 2.28 -12.31 9.50
N GLN A 416 1.55 -11.66 10.41
CA GLN A 416 1.96 -11.52 11.82
C GLN A 416 2.05 -12.87 12.54
N LEU A 417 1.21 -13.83 12.17
CA LEU A 417 1.23 -15.21 12.67
C LEU A 417 2.35 -16.07 12.04
N GLY A 418 3.12 -15.53 11.10
CA GLY A 418 4.15 -16.26 10.35
C GLY A 418 3.59 -17.23 9.32
N LEU A 419 2.31 -17.14 8.99
CA LEU A 419 1.62 -17.97 8.01
C LEU A 419 1.85 -17.42 6.59
N SER A 420 3.11 -17.25 6.19
CA SER A 420 3.50 -16.55 4.95
C SER A 420 2.79 -17.08 3.70
N GLY A 421 2.64 -18.41 3.57
CA GLY A 421 1.93 -18.99 2.42
C GLY A 421 0.45 -18.60 2.34
N ALA A 422 -0.25 -18.56 3.49
CA ALA A 422 -1.65 -18.14 3.57
C ALA A 422 -1.79 -16.62 3.36
N ALA A 423 -0.92 -15.83 3.99
CA ALA A 423 -0.88 -14.39 3.82
C ALA A 423 -0.70 -13.99 2.35
N ALA A 424 0.25 -14.62 1.67
CA ALA A 424 0.49 -14.40 0.25
C ALA A 424 -0.74 -14.67 -0.63
N GLN A 425 -1.40 -15.81 -0.41
CA GLN A 425 -2.62 -16.16 -1.14
C GLN A 425 -3.76 -15.18 -0.87
N THR A 426 -3.88 -14.71 0.38
CA THR A 426 -4.94 -13.78 0.76
C THR A 426 -4.68 -12.38 0.16
N PHE A 427 -3.44 -11.89 0.14
CA PHE A 427 -3.07 -10.67 -0.57
C PHE A 427 -3.26 -10.79 -2.09
N GLU A 428 -2.93 -11.94 -2.69
CA GLU A 428 -3.16 -12.22 -4.10
C GLU A 428 -4.67 -12.22 -4.43
N ARG A 429 -5.50 -12.85 -3.57
CA ARG A 429 -6.96 -12.80 -3.67
C ARG A 429 -7.49 -11.37 -3.62
N PHE A 430 -6.94 -10.54 -2.71
CA PHE A 430 -7.28 -9.12 -2.62
C PHE A 430 -6.98 -8.41 -3.94
N ALA A 431 -5.76 -8.56 -4.46
CA ALA A 431 -5.33 -7.89 -5.68
C ALA A 431 -6.11 -8.32 -6.93
N GLY A 432 -6.62 -9.54 -6.94
CA GLY A 432 -7.50 -10.05 -8.00
C GLY A 432 -8.93 -9.56 -7.89
N ALA A 433 -9.50 -9.60 -6.67
CA ALA A 433 -10.90 -9.20 -6.42
C ALA A 433 -11.10 -7.68 -6.51
N TYR A 434 -10.12 -6.90 -6.07
CA TYR A 434 -10.22 -5.44 -5.94
C TYR A 434 -9.16 -4.71 -6.76
N ALA A 435 -9.08 -5.03 -8.06
CA ALA A 435 -8.03 -4.54 -8.96
C ALA A 435 -7.92 -3.00 -9.06
N ALA A 436 -9.01 -2.27 -8.84
CA ALA A 436 -9.05 -0.80 -8.86
C ALA A 436 -8.84 -0.15 -7.48
N HIS A 437 -8.68 -0.94 -6.42
CA HIS A 437 -8.55 -0.42 -5.06
C HIS A 437 -7.15 0.22 -4.86
N PRO A 438 -7.03 1.33 -4.10
CA PRO A 438 -5.74 2.01 -3.86
C PRO A 438 -4.65 1.10 -3.27
N LEU A 439 -5.01 0.10 -2.46
CA LEU A 439 -4.07 -0.83 -1.85
C LEU A 439 -3.64 -2.00 -2.76
N THR A 440 -4.11 -2.07 -4.02
CA THR A 440 -3.85 -3.23 -4.88
C THR A 440 -2.36 -3.41 -5.20
N THR A 441 -1.64 -2.31 -5.45
CA THR A 441 -0.19 -2.37 -5.71
C THR A 441 0.56 -2.82 -4.46
N ASP A 442 0.19 -2.30 -3.29
CA ASP A 442 0.78 -2.71 -2.01
C ASP A 442 0.47 -4.18 -1.68
N ALA A 443 -0.76 -4.62 -1.91
CA ALA A 443 -1.15 -6.02 -1.72
C ALA A 443 -0.34 -6.97 -2.61
N ARG A 444 -0.09 -6.62 -3.88
CA ARG A 444 0.78 -7.40 -4.77
C ARG A 444 2.21 -7.47 -4.26
N LEU A 445 2.74 -6.36 -3.79
CA LEU A 445 4.08 -6.31 -3.21
C LEU A 445 4.18 -7.19 -1.96
N ARG A 446 3.20 -7.07 -1.05
CA ARG A 446 3.15 -7.90 0.16
C ARG A 446 2.92 -9.38 -0.17
N ALA A 447 2.06 -9.70 -1.14
CA ALA A 447 1.89 -11.07 -1.61
C ALA A 447 3.22 -11.64 -2.12
N ALA A 448 3.96 -10.86 -2.90
CA ALA A 448 5.28 -11.25 -3.40
C ALA A 448 6.28 -11.50 -2.27
N ASP A 449 6.33 -10.59 -1.28
CA ASP A 449 7.20 -10.72 -0.13
C ASP A 449 6.87 -11.97 0.71
N GLU A 450 5.58 -12.23 0.92
CA GLU A 450 5.15 -13.40 1.67
C GLU A 450 5.37 -14.70 0.89
N PHE A 451 5.17 -14.72 -0.45
CA PHE A 451 5.56 -15.84 -1.30
C PHE A 451 7.08 -16.07 -1.25
N PHE A 452 7.85 -14.99 -1.25
CA PHE A 452 9.30 -15.08 -1.12
C PHE A 452 9.71 -15.69 0.23
N ARG A 453 9.12 -15.25 1.35
CA ARG A 453 9.36 -15.81 2.69
C ARG A 453 8.91 -17.28 2.78
N ALA A 454 7.83 -17.65 2.11
CA ALA A 454 7.33 -19.01 2.02
C ALA A 454 8.19 -19.91 1.10
N GLY A 455 9.20 -19.38 0.41
CA GLY A 455 10.05 -20.11 -0.52
C GLY A 455 9.39 -20.44 -1.87
N THR A 456 8.23 -19.85 -2.15
CA THR A 456 7.51 -20.01 -3.43
C THR A 456 7.92 -18.89 -4.40
N PHE A 457 9.18 -18.93 -4.82
CA PHE A 457 9.83 -17.82 -5.56
C PHE A 457 9.23 -17.58 -6.94
N ASP A 458 8.65 -18.60 -7.58
CA ASP A 458 7.92 -18.49 -8.85
C ASP A 458 6.70 -17.56 -8.72
N LYS A 459 5.91 -17.74 -7.68
CA LYS A 459 4.77 -16.87 -7.39
C LYS A 459 5.20 -15.48 -6.94
N ALA A 460 6.26 -15.40 -6.12
CA ALA A 460 6.83 -14.11 -5.73
C ALA A 460 7.24 -13.30 -6.95
N LEU A 461 7.96 -13.92 -7.90
CA LEU A 461 8.39 -13.28 -9.14
C LEU A 461 7.21 -12.79 -9.97
N ALA A 462 6.16 -13.61 -10.14
CA ALA A 462 4.97 -13.22 -10.88
C ALA A 462 4.28 -11.98 -10.29
N GLN A 463 4.22 -11.88 -8.96
CA GLN A 463 3.63 -10.71 -8.30
C GLN A 463 4.54 -9.48 -8.37
N TYR A 464 5.89 -9.65 -8.24
CA TYR A 464 6.83 -8.54 -8.44
C TYR A 464 6.74 -7.99 -9.86
N ASP A 465 6.67 -8.85 -10.89
CA ASP A 465 6.53 -8.44 -12.29
C ASP A 465 5.19 -7.72 -12.55
N ALA A 466 4.10 -8.21 -11.98
CA ALA A 466 2.80 -7.56 -12.07
C ALA A 466 2.78 -6.18 -11.38
N ALA A 467 3.43 -6.07 -10.21
CA ALA A 467 3.58 -4.80 -9.51
C ALA A 467 4.48 -3.83 -10.30
N LEU A 468 5.57 -4.32 -10.88
CA LEU A 468 6.51 -3.54 -11.69
C LEU A 468 5.84 -2.94 -12.94
N ALA A 469 4.93 -3.70 -13.57
CA ALA A 469 4.16 -3.24 -14.73
C ALA A 469 3.21 -2.08 -14.37
N ALA A 470 2.70 -2.04 -13.15
CA ALA A 470 1.79 -1.00 -12.66
C ALA A 470 2.50 0.18 -11.99
N ALA A 471 3.74 -0.01 -11.52
CA ALA A 471 4.46 0.99 -10.76
C ALA A 471 4.94 2.15 -11.65
N THR A 472 4.64 3.37 -11.24
CA THR A 472 5.08 4.62 -11.90
C THR A 472 6.22 5.32 -11.16
N GLU A 473 6.31 5.13 -9.84
CA GLU A 473 7.32 5.77 -9.00
C GLU A 473 8.69 5.10 -9.14
N PRO A 474 9.75 5.87 -9.42
CA PRO A 474 11.10 5.32 -9.63
C PRO A 474 11.61 4.47 -8.45
N ALA A 475 11.44 4.92 -7.22
CA ALA A 475 11.90 4.20 -6.03
C ALA A 475 11.18 2.84 -5.84
N VAL A 476 9.89 2.77 -6.17
CA VAL A 476 9.12 1.53 -6.14
C VAL A 476 9.63 0.56 -7.22
N ARG A 477 9.87 1.06 -8.44
CA ARG A 477 10.39 0.27 -9.56
C ARG A 477 11.77 -0.30 -9.26
N GLU A 478 12.65 0.51 -8.67
CA GLU A 478 14.00 0.10 -8.24
C GLU A 478 13.92 -1.09 -7.27
N ASN A 479 13.10 -0.96 -6.23
CA ASN A 479 12.92 -2.01 -5.22
C ASN A 479 12.33 -3.29 -5.82
N LEU A 480 11.34 -3.18 -6.70
CA LEU A 480 10.72 -4.33 -7.36
C LEU A 480 11.70 -5.09 -8.26
N LEU A 481 12.52 -4.39 -9.05
CA LEU A 481 13.55 -5.01 -9.88
C LEU A 481 14.56 -5.77 -9.03
N TYR A 482 14.99 -5.18 -7.93
CA TYR A 482 15.92 -5.81 -6.99
C TYR A 482 15.31 -7.09 -6.39
N ARG A 483 14.07 -7.03 -5.89
CA ARG A 483 13.37 -8.19 -5.31
C ARG A 483 13.11 -9.29 -6.33
N ALA A 484 12.74 -8.94 -7.56
CA ALA A 484 12.59 -9.89 -8.66
C ALA A 484 13.91 -10.59 -8.98
N ALA A 485 15.04 -9.86 -8.99
CA ALA A 485 16.37 -10.44 -9.17
C ALA A 485 16.72 -11.44 -8.06
N LEU A 486 16.40 -11.12 -6.80
CA LEU A 486 16.58 -12.03 -5.66
C LEU A 486 15.68 -13.26 -5.74
N ALA A 487 14.44 -13.12 -6.18
CA ALA A 487 13.53 -14.25 -6.38
C ALA A 487 14.09 -15.24 -7.39
N LEU A 488 14.56 -14.74 -8.53
CA LEU A 488 15.23 -15.56 -9.57
C LEU A 488 16.50 -16.23 -9.04
N HIS A 489 17.29 -15.50 -8.24
CA HIS A 489 18.48 -16.08 -7.61
C HIS A 489 18.12 -17.27 -6.71
N ASN A 490 17.08 -17.13 -5.89
CA ASN A 490 16.66 -18.21 -5.00
C ASN A 490 15.97 -19.37 -5.73
N GLN A 491 15.38 -19.13 -6.89
CA GLN A 491 14.93 -20.18 -7.83
C GLN A 491 16.09 -20.96 -8.47
N LYS A 492 17.35 -20.49 -8.29
CA LYS A 492 18.55 -20.96 -8.98
C LYS A 492 18.54 -20.64 -10.49
N ASP A 493 17.71 -19.71 -10.92
CA ASP A 493 17.78 -19.11 -12.26
C ASP A 493 18.81 -17.97 -12.25
N ALA A 494 20.07 -18.35 -12.34
CA ALA A 494 21.17 -17.40 -12.31
C ALA A 494 21.16 -16.45 -13.52
N ALA A 495 20.78 -16.92 -14.69
CA ALA A 495 20.72 -16.11 -15.92
C ALA A 495 19.61 -15.05 -15.83
N GLY A 496 18.40 -15.44 -15.40
CA GLY A 496 17.30 -14.52 -15.17
C GLY A 496 17.63 -13.48 -14.10
N SER A 497 18.26 -13.92 -13.00
CA SER A 497 18.71 -13.02 -11.91
C SER A 497 19.69 -11.96 -12.43
N VAL A 498 20.70 -12.38 -13.18
CA VAL A 498 21.69 -11.48 -13.80
C VAL A 498 21.02 -10.47 -14.73
N SER A 499 20.10 -10.91 -15.58
CA SER A 499 19.35 -10.03 -16.48
C SER A 499 18.59 -8.95 -15.70
N ARG A 500 17.95 -9.30 -14.59
CA ARG A 500 17.23 -8.34 -13.75
C ARG A 500 18.17 -7.38 -13.02
N PHE A 501 19.32 -7.84 -12.52
CA PHE A 501 20.32 -6.96 -11.94
C PHE A 501 20.92 -5.99 -12.97
N GLN A 502 21.15 -6.43 -14.20
CA GLN A 502 21.58 -5.55 -15.30
C GLN A 502 20.53 -4.49 -15.62
N GLN A 503 19.26 -4.89 -15.70
CA GLN A 503 18.16 -3.97 -15.88
C GLN A 503 18.09 -2.94 -14.72
N LEU A 504 18.20 -3.39 -13.47
CA LEU A 504 18.24 -2.52 -12.29
C LEU A 504 19.32 -1.44 -12.41
N MET A 505 20.54 -1.85 -12.77
CA MET A 505 21.66 -0.91 -12.89
C MET A 505 21.54 0.02 -14.11
N THR A 506 20.85 -0.42 -15.16
CA THR A 506 20.60 0.40 -16.35
C THR A 506 19.55 1.46 -16.07
N ASP A 507 18.44 1.06 -15.44
CA ASP A 507 17.32 1.94 -15.13
C ASP A 507 17.65 2.86 -13.94
N PHE A 508 18.48 2.39 -13.00
CA PHE A 508 18.87 3.09 -11.76
C PHE A 508 20.38 3.04 -11.54
N PRO A 509 21.17 3.87 -12.24
CA PRO A 509 22.64 3.84 -12.16
C PRO A 509 23.22 4.12 -10.76
N GLU A 510 22.48 4.89 -9.94
CA GLU A 510 22.89 5.25 -8.57
C GLU A 510 22.28 4.34 -7.49
N THR A 511 21.79 3.16 -7.88
CA THR A 511 21.17 2.20 -6.93
C THR A 511 22.14 1.82 -5.82
N THR A 512 21.64 1.75 -4.60
CA THR A 512 22.40 1.26 -3.43
C THR A 512 22.72 -0.24 -3.52
N HIS A 513 22.03 -0.99 -4.39
CA HIS A 513 22.23 -2.42 -4.63
C HIS A 513 23.32 -2.72 -5.66
N ARG A 514 24.03 -1.70 -6.15
CA ARG A 514 25.02 -1.82 -7.24
C ARG A 514 26.15 -2.81 -6.92
N ALA A 515 26.67 -2.77 -5.70
CA ALA A 515 27.74 -3.68 -5.27
C ALA A 515 27.28 -5.14 -5.28
N GLU A 516 26.10 -5.42 -4.73
CA GLU A 516 25.49 -6.74 -4.75
C GLU A 516 25.24 -7.23 -6.17
N ALA A 517 24.59 -6.42 -6.98
CA ALA A 517 24.24 -6.75 -8.35
C ALA A 517 25.50 -7.16 -9.15
N ARG A 518 26.56 -6.38 -9.07
CA ARG A 518 27.82 -6.68 -9.75
C ARG A 518 28.51 -7.92 -9.20
N CYS A 519 28.50 -8.13 -7.88
CA CYS A 519 29.03 -9.37 -7.30
C CYS A 519 28.33 -10.61 -7.86
N ARG A 520 26.99 -10.60 -7.91
CA ARG A 520 26.21 -11.73 -8.41
C ARG A 520 26.38 -11.96 -9.92
N ILE A 521 26.53 -10.88 -10.69
CA ILE A 521 26.86 -10.97 -12.12
C ILE A 521 28.24 -11.58 -12.30
N GLY A 522 29.25 -11.11 -11.58
CA GLY A 522 30.60 -11.66 -11.61
C GLY A 522 30.65 -13.12 -11.21
N GLU A 523 29.94 -13.52 -10.16
CA GLU A 523 29.81 -14.92 -9.73
C GLU A 523 29.20 -15.81 -10.83
N HIS A 524 28.17 -15.33 -11.51
CA HIS A 524 27.56 -16.06 -12.61
C HIS A 524 28.50 -16.20 -13.80
N MET A 525 29.24 -15.14 -14.16
CA MET A 525 30.22 -15.17 -15.25
C MET A 525 31.34 -16.17 -14.95
N LEU A 526 31.80 -16.19 -13.70
CA LEU A 526 32.87 -17.13 -13.30
C LEU A 526 32.37 -18.58 -13.27
N ALA A 527 31.22 -18.86 -12.65
CA ALA A 527 30.76 -20.22 -12.40
C ALA A 527 30.07 -20.87 -13.60
N SER A 528 29.31 -20.13 -14.42
CA SER A 528 28.44 -20.69 -15.44
C SER A 528 28.95 -20.44 -16.87
N GLN A 529 29.58 -19.29 -17.08
CA GLN A 529 30.07 -18.89 -18.39
C GLN A 529 31.58 -19.16 -18.56
N ASN A 530 32.27 -19.49 -17.49
CA ASN A 530 33.74 -19.66 -17.44
C ASN A 530 34.49 -18.46 -18.06
N ASP A 531 33.93 -17.25 -17.88
CA ASP A 531 34.45 -15.98 -18.39
C ASP A 531 35.08 -15.19 -17.24
N ALA A 532 36.23 -15.66 -16.77
CA ALA A 532 36.95 -15.04 -15.67
C ALA A 532 37.37 -13.60 -15.97
N VAL A 533 37.62 -13.26 -17.25
CA VAL A 533 38.05 -11.91 -17.65
C VAL A 533 36.91 -10.90 -17.42
N LYS A 534 35.68 -11.22 -17.86
CA LYS A 534 34.54 -10.34 -17.57
C LYS A 534 34.18 -10.31 -16.10
N ALA A 535 34.30 -11.45 -15.41
CA ALA A 535 34.08 -11.51 -13.96
C ALA A 535 35.00 -10.55 -13.19
N ILE A 536 36.28 -10.41 -13.58
CA ILE A 536 37.22 -9.43 -13.01
C ILE A 536 36.63 -8.03 -13.10
N THR A 537 36.18 -7.62 -14.30
CA THR A 537 35.59 -6.27 -14.50
C THR A 537 34.39 -6.02 -13.59
N GLU A 538 33.53 -7.02 -13.44
CA GLU A 538 32.33 -6.89 -12.57
C GLU A 538 32.72 -6.83 -11.08
N PHE A 539 33.67 -7.64 -10.62
CA PHE A 539 34.11 -7.59 -9.23
C PHE A 539 34.90 -6.33 -8.90
N GLU A 540 35.71 -5.80 -9.81
CA GLU A 540 36.38 -4.49 -9.62
C GLU A 540 35.38 -3.36 -9.48
N ALA A 541 34.37 -3.32 -10.36
CA ALA A 541 33.29 -2.33 -10.25
C ALA A 541 32.38 -2.57 -9.02
N ALA A 542 32.25 -3.82 -8.55
CA ALA A 542 31.58 -4.11 -7.29
C ALA A 542 32.36 -3.56 -6.10
N LEU A 543 33.69 -3.69 -6.13
CA LEU A 543 34.57 -3.22 -5.06
C LEU A 543 34.54 -1.70 -4.94
N GLU A 544 34.53 -0.98 -6.07
CA GLU A 544 34.36 0.49 -6.08
C GLU A 544 33.04 0.94 -5.45
N ALA A 545 31.95 0.16 -5.68
CA ALA A 545 30.62 0.48 -5.19
C ALA A 545 30.36 0.00 -3.75
N ALA A 546 31.16 -0.94 -3.22
CA ALA A 546 30.82 -1.66 -1.97
C ALA A 546 31.01 -0.83 -0.70
N GLY A 547 31.91 0.19 -0.70
CA GLY A 547 32.27 0.90 0.52
C GLY A 547 32.71 -0.07 1.62
N GLU A 548 32.26 0.11 2.85
CA GLU A 548 32.53 -0.75 4.01
C GLU A 548 31.40 -1.76 4.31
N THR A 549 30.71 -2.22 3.28
CA THR A 549 29.63 -3.21 3.38
C THR A 549 30.15 -4.65 3.31
N GLU A 550 29.28 -5.62 3.62
CA GLU A 550 29.57 -7.05 3.46
C GLU A 550 29.95 -7.44 2.02
N TRP A 551 29.48 -6.68 1.04
CA TRP A 551 29.76 -6.89 -0.37
C TRP A 551 31.22 -6.66 -0.75
N LYS A 552 31.96 -5.85 0.04
CA LYS A 552 33.41 -5.66 -0.14
C LYS A 552 34.18 -6.98 -0.01
N ALA A 553 33.93 -7.73 1.04
CA ALA A 553 34.58 -9.01 1.27
C ALA A 553 34.19 -10.03 0.16
N ARG A 554 32.94 -10.01 -0.29
CA ARG A 554 32.45 -10.89 -1.36
C ARG A 554 33.06 -10.54 -2.71
N ALA A 555 33.16 -9.24 -3.03
CA ALA A 555 33.81 -8.75 -4.23
C ALA A 555 35.32 -9.11 -4.26
N LEU A 556 36.04 -8.88 -3.15
CA LEU A 556 37.45 -9.26 -3.00
C LEU A 556 37.65 -10.75 -3.23
N ARG A 557 36.81 -11.60 -2.63
CA ARG A 557 36.89 -13.05 -2.81
C ARG A 557 36.62 -13.45 -4.26
N GLY A 558 35.59 -12.88 -4.89
CA GLY A 558 35.26 -13.16 -6.29
C GLY A 558 36.38 -12.72 -7.24
N LEU A 559 36.93 -11.52 -7.00
CA LEU A 559 38.03 -10.99 -7.77
C LEU A 559 39.32 -11.85 -7.63
N ALA A 560 39.63 -12.28 -6.40
CA ALA A 560 40.77 -13.15 -6.14
C ALA A 560 40.64 -14.48 -6.90
N LEU A 561 39.45 -15.10 -6.86
CA LEU A 561 39.20 -16.36 -7.59
C LEU A 561 39.27 -16.14 -9.12
N ALA A 562 38.69 -15.05 -9.63
CA ALA A 562 38.73 -14.75 -11.06
C ALA A 562 40.15 -14.49 -11.57
N ARG A 563 41.00 -13.80 -10.80
CA ARG A 563 42.40 -13.61 -11.10
C ARG A 563 43.19 -14.93 -11.02
N TYR A 564 42.87 -15.78 -10.06
CA TYR A 564 43.46 -17.12 -9.97
C TYR A 564 43.17 -17.93 -11.26
N GLU A 565 41.89 -17.95 -11.71
CA GLU A 565 41.49 -18.66 -12.93
C GLU A 565 42.19 -18.10 -14.20
N THR A 566 42.47 -16.79 -14.24
CA THR A 566 43.23 -16.17 -15.34
C THR A 566 44.74 -16.31 -15.17
N LYS A 567 45.23 -17.07 -14.17
CA LYS A 567 46.64 -17.28 -13.83
C LYS A 567 47.38 -16.01 -13.38
N ASP A 568 46.68 -14.97 -13.01
CA ASP A 568 47.25 -13.83 -12.27
C ASP A 568 47.41 -14.19 -10.79
N PHE A 569 48.35 -15.10 -10.51
CA PHE A 569 48.55 -15.60 -9.14
C PHE A 569 49.05 -14.51 -8.19
N ALA A 570 49.82 -13.54 -8.68
CA ALA A 570 50.27 -12.43 -7.87
C ALA A 570 49.09 -11.56 -7.41
N GLY A 571 48.23 -11.12 -8.35
CA GLY A 571 47.06 -10.36 -8.05
C GLY A 571 46.05 -11.13 -7.17
N ALA A 572 45.89 -12.43 -7.39
CA ALA A 572 45.03 -13.26 -6.55
C ALA A 572 45.51 -13.35 -5.12
N SER A 573 46.81 -13.55 -4.91
CA SER A 573 47.45 -13.66 -3.59
C SER A 573 47.32 -12.37 -2.77
N GLU A 574 47.52 -11.22 -3.37
CA GLU A 574 47.35 -9.92 -2.71
C GLU A 574 45.92 -9.73 -2.23
N LEU A 575 44.94 -10.09 -3.05
CA LEU A 575 43.52 -9.96 -2.71
C LEU A 575 43.09 -10.94 -1.60
N PHE A 576 43.60 -12.19 -1.62
CA PHE A 576 43.35 -13.15 -0.53
C PHE A 576 43.96 -12.66 0.79
N LEU A 577 45.16 -12.07 0.74
CA LEU A 577 45.77 -11.50 1.93
C LEU A 577 44.95 -10.31 2.48
N GLN A 578 44.54 -9.38 1.59
CA GLN A 578 43.70 -8.27 1.95
C GLN A 578 42.39 -8.74 2.60
N LEU A 579 41.76 -9.79 2.04
CA LEU A 579 40.54 -10.37 2.59
C LEU A 579 40.76 -11.04 3.96
N ALA A 580 41.88 -11.76 4.11
CA ALA A 580 42.24 -12.43 5.36
C ALA A 580 42.51 -11.45 6.53
N GLU A 581 42.87 -10.20 6.21
CA GLU A 581 43.14 -9.14 7.17
C GLU A 581 41.95 -8.22 7.40
N GLN A 582 40.89 -8.32 6.59
CA GLN A 582 39.71 -7.48 6.75
C GLN A 582 38.93 -7.88 8.00
N PRO A 583 38.70 -6.97 8.95
CA PRO A 583 37.91 -7.25 10.16
C PRO A 583 36.49 -7.70 9.81
N GLY A 584 36.04 -8.82 10.37
CA GLY A 584 34.69 -9.34 10.17
C GLY A 584 34.45 -10.03 8.83
N ALA A 585 35.46 -10.15 7.97
CA ALA A 585 35.33 -10.92 6.73
C ALA A 585 35.12 -12.42 7.03
N PRO A 586 34.34 -13.13 6.22
CA PRO A 586 34.21 -14.57 6.34
C PRO A 586 35.57 -15.24 6.18
N ALA A 587 35.86 -16.25 7.00
CA ALA A 587 37.09 -17.02 6.90
C ALA A 587 37.24 -17.62 5.50
N LEU A 588 38.46 -17.59 4.99
CA LEU A 588 38.83 -18.31 3.76
C LEU A 588 38.82 -19.83 4.03
N GLY A 589 38.71 -20.63 2.99
CA GLY A 589 38.94 -22.04 3.11
C GLY A 589 40.45 -22.34 3.36
N GLU A 590 40.75 -23.43 4.05
CA GLU A 590 42.11 -23.87 4.35
C GLU A 590 43.04 -23.81 3.12
N GLN A 591 42.53 -24.29 1.96
CA GLN A 591 43.30 -24.30 0.72
C GLN A 591 43.70 -22.89 0.25
N ALA A 592 42.86 -21.89 0.43
CA ALA A 592 43.20 -20.53 0.03
C ALA A 592 44.29 -19.93 0.92
N TYR A 593 44.24 -20.18 2.25
CA TYR A 593 45.28 -19.75 3.18
C TYR A 593 46.64 -20.41 2.86
N THR A 594 46.63 -21.73 2.72
CA THR A 594 47.87 -22.50 2.45
C THR A 594 48.46 -22.14 1.12
N TRP A 595 47.64 -22.12 0.06
CA TRP A 595 48.12 -21.77 -1.28
C TRP A 595 48.69 -20.34 -1.31
N THR A 596 48.01 -19.36 -0.74
CA THR A 596 48.51 -17.97 -0.73
C THR A 596 49.77 -17.83 0.11
N GLY A 597 49.82 -18.48 1.28
CA GLY A 597 51.00 -18.48 2.14
C GLY A 597 52.24 -19.10 1.43
N GLU A 598 52.06 -20.24 0.79
CA GLU A 598 53.13 -20.88 0.00
C GLU A 598 53.56 -20.04 -1.22
N TYR A 599 52.57 -19.41 -1.93
CA TYR A 599 52.89 -18.51 -3.05
C TYR A 599 53.81 -17.39 -2.62
N PHE A 600 53.50 -16.67 -1.52
CA PHE A 600 54.34 -15.61 -0.98
C PHE A 600 55.66 -16.14 -0.46
N PHE A 601 55.67 -17.32 0.13
CA PHE A 601 56.91 -17.97 0.58
C PHE A 601 57.87 -18.27 -0.56
N GLU A 602 57.38 -18.87 -1.67
CA GLU A 602 58.16 -19.15 -2.87
C GLU A 602 58.62 -17.86 -3.56
N ALA A 603 57.77 -16.81 -3.54
CA ALA A 603 58.13 -15.48 -4.07
C ALA A 603 59.12 -14.74 -3.17
N LYS A 604 59.55 -15.30 -2.02
CA LYS A 604 60.42 -14.71 -1.03
C LYS A 604 59.86 -13.45 -0.37
N GLU A 605 58.53 -13.33 -0.37
CA GLU A 605 57.78 -12.24 0.30
C GLU A 605 57.42 -12.67 1.74
N TRP A 606 58.45 -12.91 2.55
CA TRP A 606 58.38 -13.58 3.87
C TRP A 606 57.37 -12.92 4.81
N ALA A 607 57.32 -11.60 4.81
CA ALA A 607 56.39 -10.86 5.67
C ALA A 607 54.92 -11.10 5.29
N LYS A 608 54.60 -11.18 3.99
CA LYS A 608 53.23 -11.47 3.53
C LYS A 608 52.83 -12.93 3.79
N ALA A 609 53.78 -13.85 3.54
CA ALA A 609 53.59 -15.27 3.85
C ALA A 609 53.27 -15.47 5.36
N ALA A 610 54.03 -14.85 6.25
CA ALA A 610 53.81 -14.91 7.69
C ALA A 610 52.44 -14.37 8.10
N ARG A 611 52.01 -13.18 7.58
CA ARG A 611 50.72 -12.59 7.81
C ARG A 611 49.56 -13.49 7.37
N MET A 612 49.74 -14.16 6.22
CA MET A 612 48.72 -15.09 5.69
C MET A 612 48.57 -16.33 6.59
N TYR A 613 49.68 -16.92 7.07
CA TYR A 613 49.66 -18.05 7.97
C TYR A 613 49.12 -17.64 9.35
N GLU A 614 49.46 -16.47 9.88
CA GLU A 614 48.88 -15.93 11.10
C GLU A 614 47.38 -15.71 10.98
N ALA A 615 46.90 -15.18 9.82
CA ALA A 615 45.48 -15.04 9.57
C ALA A 615 44.76 -16.40 9.52
N MET A 616 45.39 -17.43 8.93
CA MET A 616 44.88 -18.79 8.96
C MET A 616 44.62 -19.31 10.38
N LEU A 617 45.64 -19.21 11.25
CA LEU A 617 45.51 -19.70 12.61
C LEU A 617 44.45 -18.91 13.45
N ARG A 618 44.30 -17.60 13.19
CA ARG A 618 43.22 -16.80 13.79
C ARG A 618 41.84 -17.24 13.30
N ALA A 619 41.71 -17.54 12.00
CA ALA A 619 40.42 -17.88 11.40
C ALA A 619 40.02 -19.35 11.62
N LEU A 620 41.00 -20.23 11.82
CA LEU A 620 40.81 -21.67 12.01
C LEU A 620 41.42 -22.15 13.33
N PRO A 621 40.88 -21.74 14.50
CA PRO A 621 41.49 -22.06 15.80
C PRO A 621 41.50 -23.56 16.14
N ALA A 622 40.67 -24.35 15.47
CA ALA A 622 40.64 -25.82 15.60
C ALA A 622 41.41 -26.55 14.49
N TYR A 623 42.35 -25.85 13.80
CA TYR A 623 43.18 -26.49 12.78
C TYR A 623 43.97 -27.69 13.36
N PRO A 624 43.96 -28.86 12.73
CA PRO A 624 44.45 -30.08 13.36
C PRO A 624 45.98 -30.14 13.54
N ASN A 625 46.76 -29.39 12.73
CA ASN A 625 48.23 -29.40 12.79
C ASN A 625 48.79 -27.97 12.87
N PRO A 626 48.47 -27.19 13.91
CA PRO A 626 48.86 -25.79 13.97
C PRO A 626 50.39 -25.61 14.03
N GLU A 627 51.13 -26.58 14.58
CA GLU A 627 52.57 -26.56 14.69
C GLU A 627 53.28 -26.46 13.33
N ARG A 628 52.69 -27.03 12.27
CA ARG A 628 53.26 -26.94 10.93
C ARG A 628 53.16 -25.53 10.35
N VAL A 629 52.01 -24.89 10.56
CA VAL A 629 51.79 -23.51 10.16
C VAL A 629 52.64 -22.54 10.96
N LEU A 630 52.74 -22.75 12.30
CA LEU A 630 53.64 -21.99 13.18
C LEU A 630 55.08 -22.10 12.75
N PHE A 631 55.49 -23.31 12.28
CA PHE A 631 56.85 -23.52 11.78
C PHE A 631 57.13 -22.75 10.51
N ARG A 632 56.16 -22.72 9.58
CA ARG A 632 56.24 -21.85 8.37
C ARG A 632 56.36 -20.38 8.72
N ILE A 633 55.64 -19.90 9.78
CA ILE A 633 55.76 -18.54 10.27
C ILE A 633 57.18 -18.28 10.81
N ALA A 634 57.74 -19.25 11.53
CA ALA A 634 59.14 -19.15 12.01
C ALA A 634 60.15 -19.15 10.88
N GLU A 635 59.97 -19.98 9.84
CA GLU A 635 60.77 -19.96 8.63
C GLU A 635 60.73 -18.62 7.92
N CYS A 636 59.56 -18.02 7.80
CA CYS A 636 59.42 -16.69 7.25
C CYS A 636 60.24 -15.65 8.01
N ALA A 637 60.24 -15.68 9.34
CA ALA A 637 61.05 -14.79 10.17
C ALA A 637 62.56 -15.05 10.01
N GLU A 638 62.96 -16.32 9.92
CA GLU A 638 64.36 -16.71 9.73
C GLU A 638 64.91 -16.19 8.39
N HIS A 639 64.14 -16.34 7.30
CA HIS A 639 64.50 -15.85 5.98
C HIS A 639 64.37 -14.31 5.86
N GLY A 640 63.49 -13.68 6.60
CA GLY A 640 63.32 -12.23 6.69
C GLY A 640 64.44 -11.48 7.39
N GLY A 641 65.32 -12.24 8.08
CA GLY A 641 66.51 -11.70 8.75
C GLY A 641 66.24 -11.17 10.18
N ASP A 642 65.09 -11.42 10.76
CA ASP A 642 64.70 -10.96 12.12
C ASP A 642 65.05 -11.98 13.17
N GLY A 643 66.35 -12.04 13.53
CA GLY A 643 66.88 -13.04 14.45
C GLY A 643 66.32 -13.03 15.87
N GLU A 644 65.73 -11.92 16.32
CA GLU A 644 65.08 -11.85 17.66
C GLU A 644 63.65 -12.39 17.62
N GLU A 645 62.92 -12.19 16.55
CA GLU A 645 61.53 -12.70 16.39
C GLU A 645 61.47 -14.20 16.07
N VAL A 646 62.58 -14.84 15.65
CA VAL A 646 62.61 -16.25 15.32
C VAL A 646 62.43 -17.12 16.58
N LEU A 647 63.12 -16.81 17.65
CA LEU A 647 63.07 -17.61 18.90
C LEU A 647 61.68 -17.81 19.49
N PRO A 648 60.89 -16.73 19.73
CA PRO A 648 59.50 -16.89 20.24
C PRO A 648 58.58 -17.63 19.27
N ARG A 649 58.78 -17.47 17.93
CA ARG A 649 57.99 -18.19 16.93
C ARG A 649 58.32 -19.68 16.90
N LEU A 650 59.59 -20.07 17.01
CA LEU A 650 60.00 -21.47 17.16
C LEU A 650 59.51 -22.05 18.51
N GLN A 651 59.51 -21.27 19.60
CA GLN A 651 58.96 -21.70 20.88
C GLN A 651 57.45 -21.99 20.76
N ALA A 652 56.69 -21.17 20.04
CA ALA A 652 55.27 -21.41 19.82
C ALA A 652 55.02 -22.76 19.05
N VAL A 653 55.89 -23.17 18.17
CA VAL A 653 55.84 -24.51 17.57
C VAL A 653 55.98 -25.63 18.59
N VAL A 654 56.97 -25.48 19.47
CA VAL A 654 57.22 -26.45 20.56
C VAL A 654 56.05 -26.52 21.52
N ASP A 655 55.46 -25.37 21.87
CA ASP A 655 54.35 -25.30 22.83
C ASP A 655 53.06 -25.89 22.24
N ALA A 656 52.85 -25.74 20.93
CA ALA A 656 51.67 -26.28 20.27
C ALA A 656 51.65 -27.81 20.13
N ALA A 657 52.82 -28.45 19.90
CA ALA A 657 52.93 -29.89 19.74
C ALA A 657 54.33 -30.38 20.13
N PRO A 658 54.59 -30.49 21.45
CA PRO A 658 55.95 -30.76 21.99
C PRO A 658 56.62 -32.01 21.45
N ASP A 659 55.85 -33.04 21.11
CA ASP A 659 56.33 -34.34 20.65
C ASP A 659 56.33 -34.50 19.14
N SER A 660 55.97 -33.46 18.39
CA SER A 660 55.96 -33.52 16.93
C SER A 660 57.39 -33.47 16.35
N SER A 661 57.54 -34.02 15.13
CA SER A 661 58.81 -33.93 14.38
C SER A 661 59.22 -32.49 14.10
N VAL A 662 58.21 -31.60 13.93
CA VAL A 662 58.44 -30.17 13.67
C VAL A 662 58.96 -29.47 14.93
N ALA A 663 58.51 -29.86 16.11
CA ALA A 663 59.01 -29.33 17.39
C ALA A 663 60.48 -29.76 17.65
N LEU A 664 60.88 -30.94 17.20
CA LEU A 664 62.28 -31.36 17.27
C LEU A 664 63.16 -30.46 16.40
N GLU A 665 62.73 -30.19 15.18
CA GLU A 665 63.43 -29.27 14.26
C GLU A 665 63.45 -27.84 14.84
N ALA A 666 62.34 -27.39 15.43
CA ALA A 666 62.28 -26.07 16.08
C ALA A 666 63.27 -25.96 17.24
N ARG A 667 63.37 -26.97 18.11
CA ARG A 667 64.35 -26.99 19.22
C ARG A 667 65.79 -26.99 18.68
N TYR A 668 66.07 -27.75 17.64
CA TYR A 668 67.39 -27.77 16.98
C TYR A 668 67.74 -26.38 16.40
N ARG A 669 66.85 -25.73 15.69
CA ARG A 669 67.07 -24.39 15.16
C ARG A 669 67.25 -23.36 16.29
N MET A 670 66.41 -23.40 17.35
CA MET A 670 66.57 -22.57 18.56
C MET A 670 67.95 -22.78 19.18
N ALA A 671 68.39 -24.03 19.34
CA ALA A 671 69.68 -24.34 19.90
C ALA A 671 70.81 -23.71 19.07
N ARG A 672 70.76 -23.83 17.72
CA ARG A 672 71.73 -23.20 16.83
C ARG A 672 71.75 -21.66 17.00
N ILE A 673 70.61 -21.05 17.13
CA ILE A 673 70.52 -19.57 17.33
C ILE A 673 71.12 -19.18 18.68
N HIS A 674 70.84 -19.91 19.75
CA HIS A 674 71.44 -19.68 21.07
C HIS A 674 72.93 -19.89 21.06
N GLU A 675 73.43 -20.93 20.39
CA GLU A 675 74.84 -21.18 20.20
C GLU A 675 75.54 -20.04 19.47
N ALA A 676 74.98 -19.59 18.34
CA ALA A 676 75.57 -18.48 17.56
C ALA A 676 75.62 -17.17 18.34
N LYS A 677 74.72 -16.98 19.34
CA LYS A 677 74.67 -15.86 20.24
C LYS A 677 75.54 -16.04 21.51
N GLY A 678 76.29 -17.14 21.63
CA GLY A 678 77.15 -17.44 22.77
C GLY A 678 76.39 -17.90 24.04
N ARG A 679 75.10 -18.16 23.92
CA ARG A 679 74.24 -18.68 25.02
C ARG A 679 74.29 -20.21 25.04
N VAL A 680 75.47 -20.72 25.47
CA VAL A 680 75.81 -22.12 25.27
C VAL A 680 75.01 -23.06 26.20
N ASP A 681 74.64 -22.65 27.38
CA ASP A 681 73.87 -23.47 28.31
C ASP A 681 72.43 -23.69 27.87
N GLU A 682 71.81 -22.62 27.29
CA GLU A 682 70.50 -22.69 26.66
C GLU A 682 70.52 -23.57 25.41
N ALA A 683 71.63 -23.50 24.64
CA ALA A 683 71.81 -24.35 23.46
C ALA A 683 71.93 -25.84 23.84
N ILE A 684 72.69 -26.15 24.93
CA ILE A 684 72.82 -27.51 25.47
C ILE A 684 71.43 -28.07 25.85
N ALA A 685 70.61 -27.30 26.59
CA ALA A 685 69.29 -27.77 27.02
C ALA A 685 68.39 -28.06 25.85
N LEU A 686 68.41 -27.22 24.81
CA LEU A 686 67.58 -27.38 23.61
C LEU A 686 68.06 -28.55 22.71
N TYR A 687 69.40 -28.70 22.51
CA TYR A 687 69.93 -29.85 21.82
C TYR A 687 69.62 -31.16 22.54
N ASP A 688 69.75 -31.19 23.87
CA ASP A 688 69.38 -32.35 24.67
C ASP A 688 67.92 -32.71 24.45
N ALA A 689 66.99 -31.71 24.58
CA ALA A 689 65.57 -31.92 24.34
C ALA A 689 65.25 -32.36 22.88
N ALA A 690 65.93 -31.80 21.86
CA ALA A 690 65.79 -32.23 20.47
C ALA A 690 66.34 -33.64 20.19
N SER A 691 67.28 -34.11 21.03
CA SER A 691 67.89 -35.42 20.88
C SER A 691 67.18 -36.52 21.68
N GLN A 692 66.12 -36.22 22.45
CA GLN A 692 65.36 -37.23 23.21
C GLN A 692 64.53 -38.16 22.34
N ALA A 693 64.29 -37.82 21.05
CA ALA A 693 63.69 -38.72 20.10
C ALA A 693 64.64 -39.86 19.78
N ASN A 694 64.16 -41.10 19.84
CA ASN A 694 65.01 -42.31 19.71
C ASN A 694 65.47 -42.59 18.26
N SER A 695 65.09 -41.77 17.29
CA SER A 695 65.47 -41.93 15.88
C SER A 695 65.29 -40.64 15.11
N GLY A 696 66.00 -40.50 14.01
CA GLY A 696 65.88 -39.38 13.06
C GLY A 696 67.12 -38.50 12.95
N ASP A 697 67.25 -37.83 11.80
CA ASP A 697 68.39 -36.99 11.47
C ASP A 697 68.62 -35.86 12.46
N ILE A 698 67.52 -35.13 12.87
CA ILE A 698 67.60 -34.00 13.79
C ILE A 698 68.09 -34.43 15.17
N ALA A 699 67.63 -35.56 15.67
CA ALA A 699 68.06 -36.06 16.98
C ALA A 699 69.56 -36.47 16.93
N ALA A 700 70.00 -37.11 15.84
CA ALA A 700 71.39 -37.45 15.66
C ALA A 700 72.29 -36.22 15.58
N ARG A 701 71.92 -35.21 14.77
CA ARG A 701 72.65 -33.93 14.66
C ARG A 701 72.68 -33.18 15.98
N SER A 702 71.56 -33.15 16.70
CA SER A 702 71.48 -32.49 18.00
C SER A 702 72.43 -33.17 19.02
N ARG A 703 72.43 -34.49 19.08
CA ARG A 703 73.32 -35.25 19.98
C ARG A 703 74.78 -35.12 19.60
N PHE A 704 75.09 -35.11 18.29
CA PHE A 704 76.46 -34.88 17.81
C PHE A 704 76.94 -33.48 18.20
N ARG A 705 76.12 -32.46 18.01
CA ARG A 705 76.47 -31.08 18.35
C ARG A 705 76.69 -30.91 19.85
N LEU A 706 75.90 -31.60 20.74
CA LEU A 706 76.14 -31.66 22.17
C LEU A 706 77.54 -32.24 22.48
N GLY A 707 77.91 -33.28 21.77
CA GLY A 707 79.27 -33.86 21.92
C GLY A 707 80.36 -32.83 21.58
N GLU A 708 80.18 -32.05 20.48
CA GLU A 708 81.12 -31.00 20.09
C GLU A 708 81.20 -29.86 21.12
N ILE A 709 80.08 -29.46 21.68
CA ILE A 709 80.01 -28.39 22.70
C ILE A 709 80.73 -28.88 24.00
N HIS A 710 80.43 -30.08 24.43
CA HIS A 710 81.09 -30.67 25.65
C HIS A 710 82.59 -30.82 25.43
N GLU A 711 83.04 -31.27 24.24
CA GLU A 711 84.43 -31.34 23.89
C GLU A 711 85.09 -29.96 23.94
N GLY A 712 84.49 -28.92 23.33
CA GLY A 712 84.99 -27.55 23.38
C GLY A 712 85.09 -26.95 24.80
N ARG A 713 84.29 -27.44 25.73
CA ARG A 713 84.33 -27.08 27.15
C ARG A 713 85.36 -27.93 27.98
N GLY A 714 85.99 -28.92 27.36
CA GLY A 714 86.84 -29.82 28.04
C GLY A 714 86.10 -30.87 28.93
N GLU A 715 84.78 -31.00 28.70
CA GLU A 715 83.92 -31.98 29.38
C GLU A 715 83.92 -33.30 28.61
N PHE A 716 85.13 -33.92 28.51
CA PHE A 716 85.40 -35.04 27.60
C PHE A 716 84.58 -36.29 27.91
N GLU A 717 84.21 -36.57 29.15
CA GLU A 717 83.33 -37.68 29.48
C GLU A 717 81.90 -37.47 28.91
N ALA A 718 81.37 -36.25 29.04
CA ALA A 718 80.08 -35.91 28.46
C ALA A 718 80.10 -35.92 26.91
N ALA A 719 81.21 -35.43 26.35
CA ALA A 719 81.44 -35.44 24.92
C ALA A 719 81.47 -36.88 24.39
N ALA A 720 82.30 -37.76 25.01
CA ALA A 720 82.38 -39.17 24.61
C ALA A 720 81.03 -39.88 24.68
N ARG A 721 80.27 -39.63 25.75
CA ARG A 721 78.90 -40.18 25.90
C ARG A 721 77.95 -39.71 24.80
N SER A 722 77.95 -38.45 24.48
CA SER A 722 77.12 -37.89 23.42
C SER A 722 77.49 -38.49 22.06
N PHE A 723 78.76 -38.55 21.70
CA PHE A 723 79.19 -39.14 20.46
C PHE A 723 78.89 -40.64 20.39
N MET A 724 79.07 -41.41 21.42
CA MET A 724 78.71 -42.85 21.48
C MET A 724 77.19 -43.04 21.33
N GLN A 725 76.37 -42.15 21.86
CA GLN A 725 74.92 -42.20 21.65
C GLN A 725 74.57 -41.98 20.18
N VAL A 726 75.28 -41.10 19.47
CA VAL A 726 75.05 -40.92 18.00
C VAL A 726 75.32 -42.24 17.27
N ALA A 727 76.40 -42.87 17.58
CA ALA A 727 76.75 -44.11 16.87
C ALA A 727 75.83 -45.29 17.21
N ILE A 728 75.32 -45.37 18.45
CA ILE A 728 74.57 -46.54 18.91
C ILE A 728 73.09 -46.40 18.73
N LEU A 729 72.53 -45.20 19.00
CA LEU A 729 71.04 -44.96 19.02
C LEU A 729 70.48 -44.55 17.67
N TYR A 730 71.24 -43.77 16.89
CA TYR A 730 70.66 -43.13 15.73
C TYR A 730 71.08 -43.76 14.40
N LEU A 731 72.18 -44.54 14.37
CA LEU A 731 72.67 -45.22 13.17
C LEU A 731 72.75 -44.32 11.94
N HIS A 732 73.20 -43.07 12.13
CA HIS A 732 73.24 -42.06 11.08
C HIS A 732 74.50 -42.29 10.21
N GLU A 733 74.30 -42.54 8.89
CA GLU A 733 75.32 -42.95 8.00
C GLU A 733 76.56 -42.03 7.99
N GLU A 734 76.41 -40.76 7.92
CA GLU A 734 77.49 -39.77 7.87
C GLU A 734 78.03 -39.38 9.25
N LEU A 735 77.20 -39.42 10.31
CA LEU A 735 77.60 -38.91 11.64
C LEU A 735 78.13 -39.99 12.52
N SER A 736 77.77 -41.26 12.32
CA SER A 736 78.18 -42.35 13.20
C SER A 736 79.72 -42.61 13.11
N SER A 737 80.33 -42.56 11.92
CA SER A 737 81.76 -42.63 11.77
C SER A 737 82.52 -41.51 12.42
N LYS A 738 82.05 -40.24 12.22
CA LYS A 738 82.58 -39.03 12.88
C LYS A 738 82.48 -39.09 14.36
N ALA A 739 81.31 -39.57 14.85
CA ALA A 739 80.99 -39.67 16.27
C ALA A 739 81.89 -40.72 16.94
N LEU A 740 82.11 -41.87 16.34
CA LEU A 740 83.04 -42.89 16.85
C LEU A 740 84.45 -42.37 16.95
N LEU A 741 84.93 -41.68 15.91
CA LEU A 741 86.22 -41.07 15.90
C LEU A 741 86.41 -40.09 17.12
N ARG A 742 85.49 -39.19 17.24
CA ARG A 742 85.52 -38.16 18.26
C ARG A 742 85.27 -38.73 19.68
N ALA A 743 84.42 -39.75 19.80
CA ALA A 743 84.23 -40.45 21.07
C ALA A 743 85.55 -41.12 21.51
N GLY A 744 86.27 -41.77 20.61
CA GLY A 744 87.54 -42.31 20.89
C GLY A 744 88.59 -41.30 21.33
N ALA A 745 88.65 -40.14 20.63
CA ALA A 745 89.52 -39.03 20.99
C ALA A 745 89.15 -38.44 22.36
N ALA A 746 87.85 -38.27 22.69
CA ALA A 746 87.39 -37.78 23.99
C ALA A 746 87.73 -38.78 25.13
N TYR A 747 87.62 -40.06 24.90
CA TYR A 747 88.02 -41.05 25.85
C TYR A 747 89.55 -41.05 26.07
N GLU A 748 90.38 -40.78 25.04
CA GLU A 748 91.82 -40.59 25.23
C GLU A 748 92.10 -39.41 26.17
N GLN A 749 91.41 -38.28 26.04
CA GLN A 749 91.56 -37.11 26.89
C GLN A 749 91.22 -37.40 28.40
N THR A 750 90.31 -38.34 28.67
CA THR A 750 89.98 -38.79 30.04
C THR A 750 90.88 -39.87 30.54
N GLY A 751 91.87 -40.35 29.79
CA GLY A 751 92.68 -41.47 30.10
C GLY A 751 92.02 -42.85 30.04
N SER A 752 90.81 -42.88 29.49
CA SER A 752 89.98 -44.09 29.30
C SER A 752 90.38 -44.90 28.05
N THR A 753 91.55 -45.51 28.06
CA THR A 753 92.14 -46.18 26.92
C THR A 753 91.32 -47.37 26.36
N ALA A 754 90.69 -48.16 27.29
CA ALA A 754 89.89 -49.31 26.80
C ALA A 754 88.62 -48.90 26.09
N PRO A 755 87.79 -47.92 26.58
CA PRO A 755 86.66 -47.34 25.76
C PRO A 755 87.15 -46.69 24.47
N ALA A 756 88.27 -45.95 24.45
CA ALA A 756 88.84 -45.33 23.25
C ALA A 756 89.15 -46.37 22.20
N ARG A 757 89.84 -47.42 22.60
CA ARG A 757 90.16 -48.55 21.65
C ARG A 757 88.86 -49.12 21.06
N LYS A 758 87.89 -49.42 21.86
CA LYS A 758 86.62 -49.98 21.43
C LYS A 758 85.92 -49.06 20.38
N ALA A 759 85.91 -47.80 20.59
CA ALA A 759 85.28 -46.84 19.67
C ALA A 759 85.98 -46.83 18.29
N TYR A 760 87.35 -46.88 18.27
CA TYR A 760 88.09 -46.93 17.08
C TYR A 760 87.96 -48.29 16.36
N GLU A 761 87.94 -49.40 17.06
CA GLU A 761 87.71 -50.74 16.54
C GLU A 761 86.32 -50.86 15.91
N GLU A 762 85.29 -50.32 16.56
CA GLU A 762 83.92 -50.28 16.04
C GLU A 762 83.83 -49.43 14.77
N LEU A 763 84.53 -48.29 14.69
CA LEU A 763 84.61 -47.47 13.54
C LEU A 763 85.22 -48.22 12.36
N LEU A 764 86.32 -48.85 12.63
CA LEU A 764 87.01 -49.59 11.56
C LEU A 764 86.32 -50.88 11.11
N ARG A 765 85.50 -51.48 11.99
CA ARG A 765 84.66 -52.63 11.69
C ARG A 765 83.43 -52.22 10.80
N ASP A 766 82.75 -51.20 11.21
CA ASP A 766 81.41 -50.86 10.69
C ASP A 766 81.45 -49.73 9.65
N PHE A 767 82.52 -48.91 9.63
CA PHE A 767 82.71 -47.77 8.74
C PHE A 767 84.11 -47.72 8.13
N ALA A 768 84.64 -48.90 7.69
CA ALA A 768 86.03 -49.09 7.14
C ALA A 768 86.34 -48.18 5.94
N GLU A 769 85.29 -47.80 5.16
CA GLU A 769 85.44 -46.98 3.97
C GLU A 769 85.19 -45.46 4.24
N SER A 770 84.92 -45.09 5.46
CA SER A 770 84.72 -43.70 5.80
C SER A 770 86.03 -42.91 5.86
N PRO A 771 85.98 -41.58 5.63
CA PRO A 771 87.19 -40.75 5.75
C PRO A 771 87.81 -40.80 7.18
N GLU A 772 87.02 -41.12 8.18
CA GLU A 772 87.39 -41.24 9.59
C GLU A 772 88.19 -42.51 9.87
N ALA A 773 88.15 -43.48 9.01
CA ALA A 773 88.85 -44.80 9.20
C ALA A 773 90.35 -44.66 9.39
N ALA A 774 91.02 -43.88 8.49
CA ALA A 774 92.45 -43.68 8.54
C ALA A 774 92.94 -43.01 9.85
N PRO A 775 92.29 -41.86 10.29
CA PRO A 775 92.68 -41.32 11.59
C PRO A 775 92.38 -42.25 12.82
N ALA A 776 91.33 -43.07 12.76
CA ALA A 776 91.00 -44.03 13.76
C ALA A 776 92.05 -45.14 13.86
N GLN A 777 92.59 -45.62 12.68
CA GLN A 777 93.60 -46.60 12.63
C GLN A 777 94.97 -46.10 13.21
N GLU A 778 95.26 -44.81 12.89
CA GLU A 778 96.45 -44.18 13.49
C GLU A 778 96.36 -44.06 15.03
N ALA A 779 95.14 -43.60 15.52
CA ALA A 779 94.90 -43.50 16.91
C ALA A 779 94.91 -44.83 17.64
N LEU A 780 94.38 -45.87 17.06
CA LEU A 780 94.38 -47.21 17.56
C LEU A 780 95.82 -47.75 17.61
N ALA A 781 96.61 -47.45 16.60
CA ALA A 781 98.05 -47.84 16.64
C ALA A 781 98.80 -47.15 17.79
N ARG A 782 98.55 -45.85 18.01
CA ARG A 782 99.14 -45.15 19.19
C ARG A 782 98.76 -45.79 20.51
N LEU A 783 97.52 -46.18 20.73
CA LEU A 783 97.01 -46.81 21.90
C LEU A 783 97.51 -48.25 22.17
N ASN A 784 97.96 -48.94 21.10
CA ASN A 784 98.51 -50.29 21.15
C ASN A 784 100.03 -50.31 21.28
N GLY A 785 100.76 -49.21 20.95
CA GLY A 785 102.18 -49.08 21.05
C GLY A 785 102.78 -48.44 22.28
N GLY A 786 101.96 -47.91 23.17
CA GLY A 786 102.33 -47.45 24.53
C GLY A 786 101.78 -48.40 25.59
#